data_7187f8edc5616a1abe70986a8680b24d
#
_entry.id   7187f8edc5616a1abe70986a8680b24d
#
_cell.length_a   1.000
_cell.length_b   1.000
_cell.length_c   1.000
_cell.angle_alpha   90.00
_cell.angle_beta   90.00
_cell.angle_gamma   90.00
#
_symmetry.space_group_name_H-M   'P 1'
#
loop_
_entity.id
_entity.type
_entity.pdbx_description
1 polymer ?
#
loop_
_entity_poly.entity_id
_entity_poly.type
_entity_poly.pdbx_seq_one_letter_code
_entity_poly.pdbx_strand_id
1 'polypeptide(L)'
;MVLRELLSRTEQIDDLCHLFGALGFQAAWEHVPPGPWLGTGPAEAAGVVRAALVARHDVFRVFALEARDPERAVRAAAQRLAAHAERGLACALGAAPRRLLCAGWRAAARGPAIRVAAIPLERPPGSSLETLERFSPRPRETALALSLRVGEALASEAVTPRFFRAFRATLERLTDRLSTPRSRAERHTLALTAFTRVLFLYFVQAKGWLDGDRRYLIRRFDDCVAARRPFHRRVLDPLCFGALNRPAADRSGAARALGRLPFLNGGLFEPTALERRHGAARWSNSDWRDAFDDLLERFHFSARETEGGDAVAPDMLGRVFEGVMDPAERRASGSYYTPAALVREIVRAGLEAVLVHRLGLAPAAAERWIHRGQPPERAPDLRRLTVLDPAVGSGAFLLGALEELTGLRCAAGEGPACAVRRDVVAHSLFGVDLSLTAVRLAEVRLWLALIADVSAGPDDPELARIAPLPNLDGHVRQGDALVDPLTLARALGGAPAPATPASELERLSSARRKLFGLAGAAKRDALAGLARAEAGLARELLRAAVAALERRSAELVAAAKDRDLFGRRRGLTADTRALLRRLRASRRELRAAAARLEREGGAPFFAFESHFGDVLARGGFDLVAGNPPWVRGERVPARVREALATRYATWRPARGRGFAHLPDLAVAFVERALELAAPGGSAALLVPAKLASSGYAEPLRRRLAEGACIERLAPSLAAGGAFAAAVYPMVLVTTRAEPTGREQVATALGARSTTPLIPQRALAGDGPWILARDAVRVARHLGARCVRVGERWRPQLGVKTGADDVFLSAQPGPATRPAVRGRDVGPWRATPRVHLLWTHAPDGRPLARLPPALAAALAPHLDRLGRRSDYRAGPAWQLFRTALAYAPCRVVWPDLARRLAAVVPDPEIVPLNTVYGIATREPDDAYALAALFNSRWLTALARLHADPARGGFRRFNARVVRALPLPPASPSVWRVLAEQGRRGESDDDAIADLYQLDAADRRALAAAPDPL
;
A
#
# COMPACT_ATOMS: atom_id res chain seq x y z
N MET A 1 -23.12 -0.53 34.94
CA MET A 1 -22.91 0.53 35.94
C MET A 1 -21.92 0.11 37.04
N VAL A 2 -22.13 -1.04 37.68
CA VAL A 2 -21.26 -1.57 38.76
C VAL A 2 -19.78 -1.73 38.37
N LEU A 3 -19.48 -2.30 37.21
CA LEU A 3 -18.09 -2.57 36.79
C LEU A 3 -17.29 -1.28 36.54
N ARG A 4 -17.94 -0.24 36.01
CA ARG A 4 -17.32 1.06 35.75
C ARG A 4 -16.98 1.76 37.06
N GLU A 5 -17.84 1.65 38.08
CA GLU A 5 -17.63 2.22 39.40
C GLU A 5 -16.50 1.52 40.14
N LEU A 6 -16.44 0.19 40.09
CA LEU A 6 -15.37 -0.60 40.69
C LEU A 6 -14.01 -0.27 40.07
N LEU A 7 -13.94 -0.17 38.72
CA LEU A 7 -12.70 0.22 38.05
C LEU A 7 -12.21 1.61 38.48
N SER A 8 -13.11 2.59 38.59
CA SER A 8 -12.72 3.95 39.01
C SER A 8 -12.18 4.02 40.44
N ARG A 9 -12.63 3.11 41.29
CA ARG A 9 -12.21 2.97 42.70
C ARG A 9 -10.99 2.10 42.90
N THR A 10 -10.50 1.37 41.87
CA THR A 10 -9.33 0.50 41.96
C THR A 10 -8.07 1.35 42.08
N GLU A 11 -7.42 1.37 43.25
CA GLU A 11 -6.21 2.13 43.54
C GLU A 11 -5.00 1.24 43.81
N GLN A 12 -5.24 0.10 44.42
CA GLN A 12 -4.21 -0.88 44.81
C GLN A 12 -4.49 -2.25 44.23
N ILE A 13 -3.47 -3.12 44.19
CA ILE A 13 -3.65 -4.48 43.68
C ILE A 13 -4.64 -5.30 44.51
N ASP A 14 -4.89 -4.91 45.77
CA ASP A 14 -5.85 -5.52 46.66
C ASP A 14 -7.29 -5.33 46.17
N ASP A 15 -7.60 -4.19 45.56
CA ASP A 15 -8.92 -3.87 45.02
C ASP A 15 -9.32 -4.78 43.85
N LEU A 16 -8.33 -5.43 43.22
CA LEU A 16 -8.58 -6.38 42.12
C LEU A 16 -9.37 -7.62 42.61
N CYS A 17 -9.29 -7.98 43.90
CA CYS A 17 -10.14 -9.02 44.47
C CYS A 17 -11.63 -8.70 44.30
N HIS A 18 -12.02 -7.45 44.57
CA HIS A 18 -13.41 -7.01 44.45
C HIS A 18 -13.82 -6.89 42.96
N LEU A 19 -12.93 -6.42 42.11
CA LEU A 19 -13.18 -6.34 40.67
C LEU A 19 -13.41 -7.72 40.05
N PHE A 20 -12.50 -8.69 40.30
CA PHE A 20 -12.64 -10.04 39.74
C PHE A 20 -13.76 -10.82 40.42
N GLY A 21 -14.07 -10.55 41.73
CA GLY A 21 -15.25 -11.06 42.42
C GLY A 21 -16.54 -10.61 41.73
N ALA A 22 -16.65 -9.34 41.35
CA ALA A 22 -17.80 -8.83 40.58
C ALA A 22 -17.92 -9.44 39.17
N LEU A 23 -16.81 -9.89 38.58
CA LEU A 23 -16.78 -10.64 37.34
C LEU A 23 -17.16 -12.13 37.49
N GLY A 24 -17.42 -12.60 38.71
CA GLY A 24 -17.83 -13.96 38.97
C GLY A 24 -16.71 -14.94 39.31
N PHE A 25 -15.49 -14.48 39.54
CA PHE A 25 -14.42 -15.31 40.09
C PHE A 25 -14.57 -15.51 41.60
N GLN A 26 -14.05 -16.59 42.13
CA GLN A 26 -13.86 -16.76 43.55
C GLN A 26 -12.71 -15.86 44.00
N ALA A 27 -12.98 -14.90 44.87
CA ALA A 27 -11.97 -14.06 45.46
C ALA A 27 -10.95 -14.89 46.25
N ALA A 28 -9.69 -14.58 46.11
CA ALA A 28 -8.59 -15.21 46.84
C ALA A 28 -7.55 -14.12 47.13
N TRP A 29 -6.80 -14.29 48.22
CA TRP A 29 -5.68 -13.42 48.52
C TRP A 29 -4.56 -14.26 49.09
N GLU A 30 -3.59 -14.58 48.28
CA GLU A 30 -2.42 -15.35 48.67
C GLU A 30 -1.18 -14.64 48.22
N HIS A 31 -0.27 -14.33 49.14
CA HIS A 31 1.03 -13.69 48.80
C HIS A 31 1.88 -14.67 47.96
N VAL A 32 2.43 -14.17 46.89
CA VAL A 32 3.31 -14.94 46.02
C VAL A 32 4.69 -14.24 46.00
N PRO A 33 5.76 -14.94 46.47
CA PRO A 33 7.11 -14.35 46.42
C PRO A 33 7.58 -14.06 44.99
N PRO A 34 7.81 -12.79 44.58
CA PRO A 34 8.09 -12.45 43.19
C PRO A 34 9.35 -13.12 42.64
N GLY A 35 10.44 -13.16 43.37
CA GLY A 35 11.69 -13.73 42.91
C GLY A 35 11.62 -15.23 42.60
N PRO A 36 11.17 -16.10 43.55
CA PRO A 36 10.98 -17.51 43.29
C PRO A 36 9.91 -17.83 42.22
N TRP A 37 8.88 -16.99 42.12
CA TRP A 37 7.79 -17.22 41.19
C TRP A 37 8.08 -16.77 39.75
N LEU A 38 8.60 -15.55 39.54
CA LEU A 38 8.95 -15.02 38.22
C LEU A 38 10.35 -15.41 37.74
N GLY A 39 11.25 -15.81 38.63
CA GLY A 39 12.69 -15.81 38.46
C GLY A 39 13.28 -14.48 38.90
N THR A 40 14.44 -14.53 39.56
CA THR A 40 15.11 -13.32 40.12
C THR A 40 15.40 -12.25 39.06
N GLY A 41 15.96 -12.62 37.90
CA GLY A 41 16.26 -11.69 36.82
C GLY A 41 15.04 -10.95 36.25
N PRO A 42 13.96 -11.61 35.83
CA PRO A 42 12.72 -10.98 35.36
C PRO A 42 12.02 -10.13 36.43
N ALA A 43 12.02 -10.55 37.71
CA ALA A 43 11.41 -9.80 38.81
C ALA A 43 12.18 -8.49 39.08
N GLU A 44 13.51 -8.54 39.14
CA GLU A 44 14.36 -7.37 39.32
C GLU A 44 14.31 -6.43 38.13
N ALA A 45 14.35 -6.95 36.89
CA ALA A 45 14.29 -6.18 35.67
C ALA A 45 12.99 -5.41 35.48
N ALA A 46 11.86 -5.91 36.02
CA ALA A 46 10.58 -5.23 36.06
C ALA A 46 10.35 -4.43 37.34
N GLY A 47 11.21 -4.54 38.31
CA GLY A 47 11.09 -3.90 39.63
C GLY A 47 9.83 -4.33 40.37
N VAL A 48 9.52 -5.65 40.37
CA VAL A 48 8.35 -6.18 41.04
C VAL A 48 8.57 -6.15 42.56
N VAL A 49 7.70 -5.42 43.25
CA VAL A 49 7.75 -5.24 44.70
C VAL A 49 6.87 -6.26 45.40
N ARG A 50 5.68 -6.54 44.82
CA ARG A 50 4.68 -7.38 45.45
C ARG A 50 3.93 -8.17 44.36
N ALA A 51 3.60 -9.44 44.65
CA ALA A 51 2.73 -10.25 43.82
C ALA A 51 1.74 -11.04 44.69
N ALA A 52 0.53 -11.20 44.23
CA ALA A 52 -0.50 -11.95 44.94
C ALA A 52 -1.42 -12.68 43.94
N LEU A 53 -1.95 -13.84 44.35
CA LEU A 53 -3.10 -14.46 43.74
C LEU A 53 -4.35 -13.75 44.27
N VAL A 54 -5.12 -13.08 43.40
CA VAL A 54 -6.27 -12.25 43.78
C VAL A 54 -7.62 -12.87 43.44
N ALA A 55 -7.64 -13.83 42.50
CA ALA A 55 -8.88 -14.52 42.14
C ALA A 55 -8.59 -15.88 41.51
N ARG A 56 -9.58 -16.79 41.56
CA ARG A 56 -9.50 -18.12 40.93
C ARG A 56 -10.85 -18.60 40.40
N HIS A 57 -10.80 -19.47 39.39
CA HIS A 57 -11.93 -20.24 38.93
C HIS A 57 -11.42 -21.61 38.49
N ASP A 58 -11.69 -22.63 39.27
CA ASP A 58 -11.08 -23.95 39.16
C ASP A 58 -9.54 -23.82 39.17
N VAL A 59 -8.83 -24.36 38.19
CA VAL A 59 -7.37 -24.23 38.04
C VAL A 59 -6.92 -22.94 37.34
N PHE A 60 -7.86 -22.10 36.91
CA PHE A 60 -7.55 -20.78 36.33
C PHE A 60 -7.28 -19.75 37.43
N ARG A 61 -6.13 -19.09 37.39
CA ARG A 61 -5.64 -18.19 38.43
C ARG A 61 -5.45 -16.77 37.92
N VAL A 62 -5.79 -15.77 38.73
CA VAL A 62 -5.54 -14.33 38.42
C VAL A 62 -4.51 -13.81 39.41
N PHE A 63 -3.37 -13.41 38.88
CA PHE A 63 -2.27 -12.85 39.65
C PHE A 63 -2.25 -11.32 39.49
N ALA A 64 -2.06 -10.61 40.61
CA ALA A 64 -1.84 -9.17 40.63
C ALA A 64 -0.39 -8.88 40.99
N LEU A 65 0.22 -7.90 40.31
CA LEU A 65 1.60 -7.49 40.49
C LEU A 65 1.69 -5.97 40.72
N GLU A 66 2.50 -5.59 41.69
CA GLU A 66 2.91 -4.24 41.94
C GLU A 66 4.37 -4.09 41.50
N ALA A 67 4.65 -3.21 40.55
CA ALA A 67 5.95 -3.14 39.90
C ALA A 67 6.28 -1.71 39.46
N ARG A 68 7.58 -1.36 39.39
CA ARG A 68 8.06 -0.08 38.80
C ARG A 68 7.75 -0.01 37.28
N ASP A 69 7.89 -1.13 36.57
CA ASP A 69 7.49 -1.30 35.18
C ASP A 69 6.35 -2.33 35.09
N PRO A 70 5.08 -1.89 35.22
CA PRO A 70 3.91 -2.79 35.26
C PRO A 70 3.73 -3.60 33.96
N GLU A 71 4.04 -3.03 32.81
CA GLU A 71 3.89 -3.72 31.53
C GLU A 71 4.90 -4.86 31.37
N ARG A 72 6.14 -4.59 31.72
CA ARG A 72 7.19 -5.61 31.75
C ARG A 72 6.88 -6.72 32.75
N ALA A 73 6.34 -6.37 33.92
CA ALA A 73 5.94 -7.32 34.95
C ALA A 73 4.84 -8.29 34.49
N VAL A 74 3.75 -7.79 33.90
CA VAL A 74 2.65 -8.65 33.41
C VAL A 74 3.08 -9.51 32.23
N ARG A 75 3.98 -9.01 31.36
CA ARG A 75 4.56 -9.82 30.26
C ARG A 75 5.41 -10.96 30.78
N ALA A 76 6.29 -10.69 31.75
CA ALA A 76 7.12 -11.72 32.38
C ALA A 76 6.27 -12.78 33.08
N ALA A 77 5.22 -12.35 33.80
CA ALA A 77 4.28 -13.26 34.45
C ALA A 77 3.51 -14.13 33.43
N ALA A 78 3.03 -13.55 32.35
CA ALA A 78 2.34 -14.31 31.30
C ALA A 78 3.30 -15.27 30.57
N GLN A 79 4.58 -14.91 30.38
CA GLN A 79 5.61 -15.81 29.85
C GLN A 79 5.86 -17.00 30.78
N ARG A 80 5.97 -16.75 32.09
CA ARG A 80 6.08 -17.82 33.09
C ARG A 80 4.88 -18.75 33.08
N LEU A 81 3.66 -18.21 33.10
CA LEU A 81 2.44 -19.02 33.01
C LEU A 81 2.45 -19.90 31.74
N ALA A 82 2.90 -19.33 30.61
CA ALA A 82 3.03 -20.07 29.35
C ALA A 82 4.09 -21.17 29.42
N ALA A 83 5.27 -20.89 30.00
CA ALA A 83 6.36 -21.83 30.11
C ALA A 83 6.00 -23.07 30.95
N HIS A 84 5.13 -22.90 31.96
CA HIS A 84 4.65 -23.98 32.80
C HIS A 84 3.27 -24.53 32.40
N ALA A 85 2.76 -24.10 31.21
CA ALA A 85 1.43 -24.45 30.75
C ALA A 85 0.29 -24.13 31.74
N GLU A 86 0.52 -23.21 32.67
CA GLU A 86 -0.45 -22.78 33.67
C GLU A 86 -1.53 -21.91 33.07
N ARG A 87 -2.78 -22.11 33.46
CA ARG A 87 -3.91 -21.31 32.98
C ARG A 87 -4.14 -20.15 33.93
N GLY A 88 -4.05 -18.93 33.40
CA GLY A 88 -4.22 -17.77 34.25
C GLY A 88 -4.04 -16.44 33.53
N LEU A 89 -4.24 -15.40 34.28
CA LEU A 89 -4.14 -13.99 33.89
C LEU A 89 -3.22 -13.27 34.86
N ALA A 90 -2.31 -12.46 34.35
CA ALA A 90 -1.47 -11.56 35.15
C ALA A 90 -1.98 -10.11 35.00
N CYS A 91 -2.15 -9.41 36.11
CA CYS A 91 -2.65 -8.05 36.16
C CYS A 91 -1.69 -7.14 36.91
N ALA A 92 -1.60 -5.87 36.51
CA ALA A 92 -0.89 -4.83 37.24
C ALA A 92 -1.54 -3.46 37.05
N LEU A 93 -1.30 -2.55 37.99
CA LEU A 93 -1.79 -1.16 37.92
C LEU A 93 -0.69 -0.22 37.43
N GLY A 94 -0.97 0.52 36.36
CA GLY A 94 -0.10 1.58 35.82
C GLY A 94 -0.50 2.94 36.37
N ALA A 95 0.48 3.75 36.80
CA ALA A 95 0.23 5.00 37.51
C ALA A 95 -0.07 6.20 36.60
N ALA A 96 0.58 6.30 35.46
CA ALA A 96 0.43 7.47 34.60
C ALA A 96 0.41 7.08 33.09
N PRO A 97 -0.76 7.02 32.45
CA PRO A 97 -2.12 7.20 32.99
C PRO A 97 -2.57 6.00 33.87
N ARG A 98 -3.51 6.23 34.79
CA ARG A 98 -4.08 5.14 35.63
C ARG A 98 -4.78 4.11 34.77
N ARG A 99 -4.24 2.88 34.74
CA ARG A 99 -4.75 1.80 33.90
C ARG A 99 -4.53 0.43 34.54
N LEU A 100 -5.46 -0.49 34.31
CA LEU A 100 -5.29 -1.90 34.62
C LEU A 100 -4.68 -2.60 33.39
N LEU A 101 -3.52 -3.20 33.56
CA LEU A 101 -2.88 -4.05 32.59
C LEU A 101 -3.23 -5.51 32.86
N CYS A 102 -3.70 -6.23 31.85
CA CYS A 102 -4.04 -7.65 31.93
C CYS A 102 -3.26 -8.40 30.86
N ALA A 103 -2.48 -9.40 31.25
CA ALA A 103 -1.70 -10.22 30.32
C ALA A 103 -2.01 -11.70 30.46
N GLY A 104 -2.13 -12.37 29.34
CA GLY A 104 -2.31 -13.84 29.25
C GLY A 104 -1.57 -14.40 28.05
N TRP A 105 -1.63 -15.73 27.89
CA TRP A 105 -0.98 -16.42 26.81
C TRP A 105 -1.93 -17.34 26.02
N ARG A 106 -1.58 -17.60 24.77
CA ARG A 106 -2.27 -18.57 23.90
C ARG A 106 -1.23 -19.40 23.15
N ALA A 107 -1.49 -20.69 22.99
CA ALA A 107 -0.71 -21.55 22.14
C ALA A 107 -0.80 -21.09 20.66
N ALA A 108 0.32 -20.96 19.98
CA ALA A 108 0.41 -20.61 18.58
C ALA A 108 1.45 -21.50 17.87
N ALA A 109 1.40 -21.57 16.54
CA ALA A 109 2.25 -22.47 15.74
C ALA A 109 3.78 -22.26 15.88
N ARG A 110 4.20 -21.09 16.41
CA ARG A 110 5.60 -20.73 16.65
C ARG A 110 5.95 -20.54 18.13
N GLY A 111 5.16 -21.13 19.04
CA GLY A 111 5.32 -20.98 20.49
C GLY A 111 4.22 -20.11 21.11
N PRO A 112 4.23 -19.89 22.44
CA PRO A 112 3.20 -19.15 23.15
C PRO A 112 3.17 -17.66 22.73
N ALA A 113 2.01 -17.20 22.30
CA ALA A 113 1.79 -15.79 22.01
C ALA A 113 1.27 -15.07 23.26
N ILE A 114 2.07 -14.16 23.83
CA ILE A 114 1.68 -13.31 24.94
C ILE A 114 0.87 -12.13 24.44
N ARG A 115 -0.25 -11.84 25.10
CA ARG A 115 -1.14 -10.70 24.80
C ARG A 115 -1.35 -9.86 26.05
N VAL A 116 -1.35 -8.55 25.88
CA VAL A 116 -1.57 -7.59 26.98
C VAL A 116 -2.72 -6.68 26.55
N ALA A 117 -3.69 -6.47 27.42
CA ALA A 117 -4.71 -5.44 27.31
C ALA A 117 -4.50 -4.38 28.40
N ALA A 118 -4.66 -3.11 28.04
CA ALA A 118 -4.59 -1.98 28.96
C ALA A 118 -5.98 -1.33 29.07
N ILE A 119 -6.54 -1.27 30.25
CA ILE A 119 -7.90 -0.81 30.54
C ILE A 119 -7.79 0.47 31.38
N PRO A 120 -8.24 1.63 30.85
CA PRO A 120 -8.27 2.87 31.63
C PRO A 120 -9.17 2.75 32.85
N LEU A 121 -8.67 3.15 34.04
CA LEU A 121 -9.39 3.01 35.29
C LEU A 121 -10.40 4.16 35.54
N GLU A 122 -10.00 5.38 35.24
CA GLU A 122 -10.83 6.55 35.54
C GLU A 122 -12.09 6.66 34.64
N ARG A 123 -11.98 6.28 33.38
CA ARG A 123 -13.06 6.37 32.39
C ARG A 123 -12.95 5.24 31.36
N PRO A 124 -13.26 4.00 31.77
CA PRO A 124 -13.15 2.88 30.84
C PRO A 124 -14.13 3.02 29.67
N PRO A 125 -13.66 2.98 28.41
CA PRO A 125 -14.53 2.95 27.25
C PRO A 125 -15.35 1.65 27.23
N GLY A 126 -16.48 1.65 26.52
CA GLY A 126 -17.36 0.48 26.43
C GLY A 126 -16.64 -0.75 25.92
N SER A 127 -15.68 -0.60 25.00
CA SER A 127 -14.86 -1.70 24.47
C SER A 127 -13.99 -2.38 25.56
N SER A 128 -13.46 -1.61 26.51
CA SER A 128 -12.67 -2.13 27.63
C SER A 128 -13.57 -2.87 28.64
N LEU A 129 -14.77 -2.35 28.87
CA LEU A 129 -15.77 -3.04 29.71
C LEU A 129 -16.20 -4.37 29.09
N GLU A 130 -16.50 -4.39 27.79
CA GLU A 130 -16.79 -5.62 27.05
C GLU A 130 -15.65 -6.65 27.13
N THR A 131 -14.39 -6.19 27.08
CA THR A 131 -13.23 -7.07 27.23
C THR A 131 -13.18 -7.70 28.63
N LEU A 132 -13.42 -6.92 29.68
CA LEU A 132 -13.50 -7.43 31.06
C LEU A 132 -14.69 -8.37 31.28
N GLU A 133 -15.87 -8.03 30.75
CA GLU A 133 -17.04 -8.89 30.81
C GLU A 133 -16.79 -10.27 30.15
N ARG A 134 -15.97 -10.30 29.10
CA ARG A 134 -15.53 -11.56 28.49
C ARG A 134 -14.58 -12.37 29.36
N PHE A 135 -14.00 -11.81 30.41
CA PHE A 135 -13.23 -12.58 31.39
C PHE A 135 -14.15 -13.32 32.40
N SER A 136 -15.42 -12.90 32.59
CA SER A 136 -16.34 -13.49 33.53
C SER A 136 -16.52 -15.00 33.29
N PRO A 137 -16.29 -15.87 34.29
CA PRO A 137 -16.55 -17.29 34.17
C PRO A 137 -18.05 -17.56 33.91
N ARG A 138 -18.35 -18.53 33.05
CA ARG A 138 -19.72 -18.97 32.78
C ARG A 138 -20.07 -20.16 33.64
N PRO A 139 -21.36 -20.38 33.99
CA PRO A 139 -21.76 -21.55 34.73
C PRO A 139 -21.29 -22.86 34.08
N ARG A 140 -20.63 -23.72 34.83
CA ARG A 140 -20.06 -25.01 34.37
C ARG A 140 -18.95 -24.88 33.29
N GLU A 141 -18.34 -23.71 33.11
CA GLU A 141 -17.23 -23.52 32.19
C GLU A 141 -15.95 -24.14 32.76
N THR A 142 -15.24 -24.91 31.96
CA THR A 142 -13.92 -25.45 32.38
C THR A 142 -12.83 -24.37 32.31
N ALA A 143 -11.82 -24.51 33.15
CA ALA A 143 -10.66 -23.57 33.13
C ALA A 143 -9.96 -23.50 31.76
N LEU A 144 -10.02 -24.57 30.94
CA LEU A 144 -9.52 -24.54 29.56
C LEU A 144 -10.37 -23.62 28.67
N ALA A 145 -11.69 -23.76 28.73
CA ALA A 145 -12.61 -22.95 27.93
C ALA A 145 -12.51 -21.48 28.33
N LEU A 146 -12.44 -21.20 29.64
CA LEU A 146 -12.19 -19.87 30.18
C LEU A 146 -10.86 -19.31 29.69
N SER A 147 -9.75 -20.08 29.77
CA SER A 147 -8.44 -19.67 29.30
C SER A 147 -8.42 -19.33 27.80
N LEU A 148 -9.08 -20.13 26.98
CA LEU A 148 -9.22 -19.87 25.54
C LEU A 148 -10.01 -18.58 25.28
N ARG A 149 -11.12 -18.38 25.99
CA ARG A 149 -11.97 -17.19 25.88
C ARG A 149 -11.28 -15.91 26.38
N VAL A 150 -10.59 -15.98 27.50
CA VAL A 150 -9.73 -14.90 28.01
C VAL A 150 -8.61 -14.59 27.02
N GLY A 151 -7.93 -15.62 26.50
CA GLY A 151 -6.91 -15.48 25.45
C GLY A 151 -7.48 -14.87 24.15
N GLU A 152 -8.72 -15.20 23.79
CA GLU A 152 -9.42 -14.55 22.67
C GLU A 152 -9.84 -13.12 23.00
N ALA A 153 -10.26 -12.83 24.21
CA ALA A 153 -10.61 -11.47 24.65
C ALA A 153 -9.38 -10.56 24.68
N LEU A 154 -8.23 -11.06 25.16
CA LEU A 154 -6.93 -10.39 25.11
C LEU A 154 -6.36 -10.29 23.68
N ALA A 155 -6.71 -11.25 22.84
CA ALA A 155 -6.38 -11.27 21.41
C ALA A 155 -7.50 -10.69 20.55
N SER A 156 -8.60 -10.25 21.20
CA SER A 156 -9.74 -9.66 20.48
C SER A 156 -9.24 -8.56 19.58
N GLU A 157 -9.83 -8.50 18.38
CA GLU A 157 -9.49 -7.60 17.29
C GLU A 157 -8.92 -6.29 17.81
N ALA A 158 -7.73 -5.94 17.37
CA ALA A 158 -7.14 -4.64 17.67
C ALA A 158 -8.23 -3.57 17.54
N VAL A 159 -8.26 -2.57 18.41
CA VAL A 159 -9.26 -1.47 18.40
C VAL A 159 -9.56 -0.99 16.99
N THR A 160 -8.56 -1.00 16.12
CA THR A 160 -8.66 -0.55 14.73
C THR A 160 -9.76 -1.22 13.90
N PRO A 161 -9.89 -2.56 13.79
CA PRO A 161 -10.96 -3.18 13.01
C PRO A 161 -12.35 -2.98 13.62
N ARG A 162 -12.46 -2.90 14.96
CA ARG A 162 -13.74 -2.65 15.66
C ARG A 162 -14.19 -1.20 15.44
N PHE A 163 -13.29 -0.26 15.63
CA PHE A 163 -13.52 1.15 15.35
C PHE A 163 -13.90 1.37 13.88
N PHE A 164 -13.18 0.73 12.95
CA PHE A 164 -13.45 0.82 11.53
C PHE A 164 -14.87 0.37 11.15
N ARG A 165 -15.33 -0.79 11.67
CA ARG A 165 -16.69 -1.27 11.41
C ARG A 165 -17.75 -0.31 11.95
N ALA A 166 -17.57 0.17 13.19
CA ALA A 166 -18.45 1.14 13.81
C ALA A 166 -18.47 2.47 13.04
N PHE A 167 -17.29 2.97 12.65
CA PHE A 167 -17.15 4.20 11.86
C PHE A 167 -17.88 4.10 10.52
N ARG A 168 -17.64 3.00 9.77
CA ARG A 168 -18.29 2.78 8.49
C ARG A 168 -19.81 2.73 8.62
N ALA A 169 -20.33 1.96 9.58
CA ALA A 169 -21.76 1.85 9.81
C ALA A 169 -22.38 3.20 10.18
N THR A 170 -21.72 3.98 11.03
CA THR A 170 -22.20 5.33 11.41
C THR A 170 -22.17 6.28 10.21
N LEU A 171 -21.11 6.26 9.40
CA LEU A 171 -21.02 7.11 8.20
C LEU A 171 -22.10 6.74 7.16
N GLU A 172 -22.34 5.46 6.92
CA GLU A 172 -23.40 5.00 6.02
C GLU A 172 -24.77 5.48 6.52
N ARG A 173 -25.08 5.32 7.81
CA ARG A 173 -26.32 5.85 8.41
C ARG A 173 -26.45 7.35 8.24
N LEU A 174 -25.43 8.13 8.58
CA LEU A 174 -25.44 9.59 8.40
C LEU A 174 -25.64 9.98 6.92
N THR A 175 -25.07 9.21 5.99
CA THR A 175 -25.26 9.43 4.54
C THR A 175 -26.70 9.20 4.12
N ASP A 176 -27.31 8.12 4.59
CA ASP A 176 -28.66 7.72 4.18
C ASP A 176 -29.76 8.57 4.86
N ARG A 177 -29.48 9.17 6.03
CA ARG A 177 -30.37 10.11 6.72
C ARG A 177 -30.50 11.47 6.02
N LEU A 178 -29.56 11.86 5.18
CA LEU A 178 -29.67 13.07 4.37
C LEU A 178 -30.61 12.83 3.18
N SER A 179 -31.62 13.70 3.05
CA SER A 179 -32.54 13.70 1.89
C SER A 179 -32.00 14.53 0.73
N THR A 180 -31.13 15.51 1.01
CA THR A 180 -30.52 16.42 0.04
C THR A 180 -29.01 16.49 0.25
N PRO A 181 -28.22 16.57 -0.83
CA PRO A 181 -28.57 16.53 -2.26
C PRO A 181 -29.07 15.16 -2.75
N ARG A 182 -29.68 15.11 -3.95
CA ARG A 182 -30.18 13.84 -4.53
C ARG A 182 -29.06 12.81 -4.78
N SER A 183 -27.86 13.27 -5.12
CA SER A 183 -26.71 12.41 -5.36
C SER A 183 -26.24 11.76 -4.05
N ARG A 184 -26.21 10.42 -3.99
CA ARG A 184 -25.68 9.67 -2.84
C ARG A 184 -24.21 9.99 -2.59
N ALA A 185 -23.42 10.18 -3.66
CA ALA A 185 -22.02 10.55 -3.56
C ALA A 185 -21.82 11.92 -2.90
N GLU A 186 -22.67 12.91 -3.23
CA GLU A 186 -22.62 14.23 -2.57
C GLU A 186 -23.06 14.15 -1.10
N ARG A 187 -24.10 13.37 -0.79
CA ARG A 187 -24.52 13.13 0.61
C ARG A 187 -23.42 12.46 1.42
N HIS A 188 -22.77 11.44 0.83
CA HIS A 188 -21.63 10.77 1.45
C HIS A 188 -20.48 11.74 1.73
N THR A 189 -20.15 12.63 0.79
CA THR A 189 -19.11 13.66 0.96
C THR A 189 -19.46 14.62 2.09
N LEU A 190 -20.71 15.06 2.18
CA LEU A 190 -21.19 15.92 3.28
C LEU A 190 -21.11 15.22 4.63
N ALA A 191 -21.59 13.99 4.72
CA ALA A 191 -21.55 13.18 5.94
C ALA A 191 -20.11 12.94 6.39
N LEU A 192 -19.23 12.56 5.47
CA LEU A 192 -17.82 12.35 5.76
C LEU A 192 -17.13 13.63 6.24
N THR A 193 -17.40 14.78 5.62
CA THR A 193 -16.83 16.07 6.03
C THR A 193 -17.25 16.46 7.44
N ALA A 194 -18.55 16.39 7.74
CA ALA A 194 -19.07 16.71 9.07
C ALA A 194 -18.52 15.75 10.13
N PHE A 195 -18.48 14.47 9.81
CA PHE A 195 -18.01 13.44 10.71
C PHE A 195 -16.50 13.51 10.98
N THR A 196 -15.71 13.84 9.96
CA THR A 196 -14.27 14.11 10.10
C THR A 196 -14.01 15.29 11.04
N ARG A 197 -14.82 16.37 10.97
CA ARG A 197 -14.75 17.49 11.93
C ARG A 197 -15.01 17.03 13.37
N VAL A 198 -16.04 16.25 13.57
CA VAL A 198 -16.38 15.75 14.92
C VAL A 198 -15.28 14.83 15.45
N LEU A 199 -14.71 13.96 14.63
CA LEU A 199 -13.55 13.14 15.02
C LEU A 199 -12.34 14.00 15.40
N PHE A 200 -12.03 15.02 14.60
CA PHE A 200 -10.94 15.93 14.94
C PHE A 200 -11.20 16.64 16.28
N LEU A 201 -12.44 17.05 16.53
CA LEU A 201 -12.85 17.64 17.79
C LEU A 201 -12.70 16.70 18.98
N TYR A 202 -12.86 15.39 18.78
CA TYR A 202 -12.59 14.39 19.82
C TYR A 202 -11.11 14.35 20.21
N PHE A 203 -10.18 14.54 19.27
CA PHE A 203 -8.76 14.68 19.60
C PHE A 203 -8.46 16.02 20.32
N VAL A 204 -9.12 17.10 19.90
CA VAL A 204 -8.97 18.42 20.53
C VAL A 204 -9.52 18.43 21.96
N GLN A 205 -10.68 17.82 22.20
CA GLN A 205 -11.22 17.69 23.57
C GLN A 205 -10.40 16.75 24.45
N ALA A 206 -9.78 15.69 23.88
CA ALA A 206 -8.87 14.83 24.63
C ALA A 206 -7.66 15.60 25.19
N LYS A 207 -7.25 16.69 24.53
CA LYS A 207 -6.25 17.67 25.02
C LYS A 207 -6.79 18.62 26.11
N GLY A 208 -8.10 18.65 26.33
CA GLY A 208 -8.75 19.63 27.20
C GLY A 208 -8.91 21.03 26.60
N TRP A 209 -8.72 21.19 25.31
CA TRP A 209 -8.77 22.51 24.65
C TRP A 209 -10.16 23.03 24.36
N LEU A 210 -11.21 22.25 24.59
CA LEU A 210 -12.60 22.69 24.52
C LEU A 210 -13.08 23.00 25.95
N ASP A 211 -12.92 24.24 26.36
CA ASP A 211 -13.39 24.78 27.65
C ASP A 211 -12.88 24.00 28.90
N GLY A 212 -11.68 23.40 28.82
CA GLY A 212 -11.15 22.51 29.87
C GLY A 212 -11.82 21.14 29.97
N ASP A 213 -12.86 20.88 29.21
CA ASP A 213 -13.71 19.69 29.32
C ASP A 213 -13.37 18.62 28.32
N ARG A 214 -12.86 17.47 28.80
CA ARG A 214 -12.56 16.30 27.96
C ARG A 214 -13.81 15.53 27.46
N ARG A 215 -14.99 15.91 27.95
CA ARG A 215 -16.30 15.38 27.50
C ARG A 215 -17.19 16.48 26.92
N TYR A 216 -16.58 17.54 26.45
CA TYR A 216 -17.25 18.75 25.97
C TYR A 216 -18.38 18.44 24.98
N LEU A 217 -18.14 17.67 23.95
CA LEU A 217 -19.12 17.42 22.88
C LEU A 217 -20.35 16.66 23.39
N ILE A 218 -20.15 15.59 24.16
CA ILE A 218 -21.29 14.82 24.68
C ILE A 218 -22.07 15.61 25.72
N ARG A 219 -21.42 16.40 26.59
CA ARG A 219 -22.10 17.24 27.56
C ARG A 219 -22.94 18.32 26.85
N ARG A 220 -22.38 19.03 25.86
CA ARG A 220 -23.11 20.01 25.07
C ARG A 220 -24.25 19.38 24.26
N PHE A 221 -24.09 18.12 23.85
CA PHE A 221 -25.16 17.37 23.22
C PHE A 221 -26.31 17.08 24.19
N ASP A 222 -26.01 16.59 25.39
CA ASP A 222 -27.00 16.28 26.43
C ASP A 222 -27.75 17.56 26.87
N ASP A 223 -27.05 18.69 27.03
CA ASP A 223 -27.65 20.02 27.26
C ASP A 223 -28.65 20.41 26.17
N CYS A 224 -28.31 20.17 24.92
CA CYS A 224 -29.20 20.44 23.79
C CYS A 224 -30.42 19.51 23.78
N VAL A 225 -30.27 18.26 24.12
CA VAL A 225 -31.36 17.28 24.19
C VAL A 225 -32.32 17.70 25.34
N ALA A 226 -31.78 17.98 26.52
CA ALA A 226 -32.58 18.44 27.66
C ALA A 226 -33.36 19.72 27.35
N ALA A 227 -32.73 20.67 26.66
CA ALA A 227 -33.36 21.93 26.25
C ALA A 227 -34.19 21.81 24.96
N ARG A 228 -34.36 20.63 24.38
CA ARG A 228 -35.06 20.38 23.10
C ARG A 228 -34.54 21.25 21.94
N ARG A 229 -33.24 21.50 21.90
CA ARG A 229 -32.58 22.34 20.88
C ARG A 229 -31.78 21.44 19.92
N PRO A 230 -31.68 21.78 18.61
CA PRO A 230 -30.93 21.02 17.65
C PRO A 230 -29.42 21.20 17.87
N PHE A 231 -28.73 20.13 18.27
CA PHE A 231 -27.30 20.11 18.57
C PHE A 231 -26.43 20.58 17.39
N HIS A 232 -26.69 20.08 16.19
CA HIS A 232 -25.92 20.45 15.01
C HIS A 232 -25.88 21.95 14.79
N ARG A 233 -27.07 22.59 14.82
CA ARG A 233 -27.22 24.04 14.59
C ARG A 233 -26.75 24.89 15.76
N ARG A 234 -26.92 24.42 16.99
CA ARG A 234 -26.66 25.22 18.19
C ARG A 234 -25.25 25.07 18.73
N VAL A 235 -24.60 23.96 18.44
CA VAL A 235 -23.26 23.66 18.93
C VAL A 235 -22.29 23.46 17.78
N LEU A 236 -22.48 22.47 16.89
CA LEU A 236 -21.48 22.11 15.87
C LEU A 236 -21.21 23.26 14.89
N ASP A 237 -22.25 23.87 14.29
CA ASP A 237 -22.07 24.97 13.34
C ASP A 237 -21.35 26.18 14.00
N PRO A 238 -21.80 26.70 15.16
CA PRO A 238 -21.12 27.80 15.83
C PRO A 238 -19.70 27.42 16.32
N LEU A 239 -19.49 26.21 16.77
CA LEU A 239 -18.18 25.71 17.20
C LEU A 239 -17.19 25.70 16.02
N CYS A 240 -17.55 25.05 14.93
CA CYS A 240 -16.67 24.92 13.77
C CYS A 240 -16.48 26.25 13.04
N PHE A 241 -17.57 26.90 12.64
CA PHE A 241 -17.52 28.05 11.75
C PHE A 241 -17.42 29.39 12.47
N GLY A 242 -17.84 29.45 13.74
CA GLY A 242 -17.90 30.66 14.54
C GLY A 242 -16.80 30.80 15.57
N ALA A 243 -16.36 29.71 16.21
CA ALA A 243 -15.39 29.78 17.28
C ALA A 243 -13.99 29.34 16.84
N LEU A 244 -13.86 28.12 16.32
CA LEU A 244 -12.55 27.54 15.94
C LEU A 244 -11.96 28.19 14.68
N ASN A 245 -12.80 28.72 13.81
CA ASN A 245 -12.39 29.38 12.55
C ASN A 245 -12.30 30.91 12.65
N ARG A 246 -12.50 31.48 13.85
CA ARG A 246 -12.43 32.94 14.06
C ARG A 246 -11.61 33.29 15.30
N PRO A 247 -10.77 34.33 15.21
CA PRO A 247 -10.10 34.89 16.37
C PRO A 247 -11.13 35.28 17.46
N ALA A 248 -10.72 35.25 18.71
CA ALA A 248 -11.63 35.49 19.86
C ALA A 248 -12.37 36.83 19.77
N ALA A 249 -11.71 37.88 19.27
CA ALA A 249 -12.28 39.21 19.08
C ALA A 249 -13.45 39.21 18.08
N ASP A 250 -13.38 38.37 17.02
CA ASP A 250 -14.33 38.37 15.90
C ASP A 250 -15.48 37.37 16.09
N ARG A 251 -15.57 36.70 17.25
CA ARG A 251 -16.61 35.72 17.55
C ARG A 251 -17.94 36.35 17.81
N SER A 252 -19.01 35.78 17.27
CA SER A 252 -20.39 36.15 17.60
C SER A 252 -20.73 35.78 19.05
N GLY A 253 -21.82 36.36 19.59
CA GLY A 253 -22.31 36.01 20.91
C GLY A 253 -22.58 34.52 21.10
N ALA A 254 -23.17 33.88 20.10
CA ALA A 254 -23.41 32.44 20.10
C ALA A 254 -22.10 31.61 20.16
N ALA A 255 -21.05 32.04 19.47
CA ALA A 255 -19.75 31.38 19.51
C ALA A 255 -19.00 31.62 20.85
N ARG A 256 -19.14 32.81 21.44
CA ARG A 256 -18.57 33.15 22.77
C ARG A 256 -19.22 32.33 23.88
N ALA A 257 -20.54 32.07 23.79
CA ALA A 257 -21.30 31.28 24.77
C ALA A 257 -20.84 29.79 24.83
N LEU A 258 -20.07 29.33 23.88
CA LEU A 258 -19.52 27.98 23.86
C LEU A 258 -18.31 27.80 24.81
N GLY A 259 -17.79 28.82 25.44
CA GLY A 259 -16.74 28.79 26.43
C GLY A 259 -15.37 29.20 25.89
N ARG A 260 -14.31 28.82 26.63
CA ARG A 260 -12.89 29.06 26.25
C ARG A 260 -12.46 28.09 25.18
N LEU A 261 -12.27 28.58 23.96
CA LEU A 261 -11.93 27.76 22.81
C LEU A 261 -10.71 28.34 22.07
N PRO A 262 -9.79 27.54 21.59
CA PRO A 262 -8.67 28.03 20.79
C PRO A 262 -9.13 28.55 19.44
N PHE A 263 -8.31 29.37 18.80
CA PHE A 263 -8.46 29.70 17.39
C PHE A 263 -7.57 28.72 16.60
N LEU A 264 -8.16 27.70 15.98
CA LEU A 264 -7.43 26.68 15.24
C LEU A 264 -7.22 27.04 13.76
N ASN A 265 -8.12 27.83 13.16
CA ASN A 265 -8.09 28.10 11.73
C ASN A 265 -8.14 26.79 10.90
N GLY A 266 -7.67 26.83 9.66
CA GLY A 266 -7.55 25.67 8.77
C GLY A 266 -8.80 25.37 7.96
N GLY A 267 -8.60 24.81 6.78
CA GLY A 267 -9.66 24.50 5.82
C GLY A 267 -10.74 23.53 6.34
N LEU A 268 -10.44 22.78 7.43
CA LEU A 268 -11.38 21.85 8.04
C LEU A 268 -12.60 22.57 8.63
N PHE A 269 -12.41 23.76 9.21
CA PHE A 269 -13.46 24.54 9.86
C PHE A 269 -14.05 25.62 8.95
N GLU A 270 -13.82 25.52 7.64
CA GLU A 270 -14.50 26.35 6.65
C GLU A 270 -15.62 25.58 5.97
N PRO A 271 -16.75 26.26 5.63
CA PRO A 271 -17.77 25.63 4.78
C PRO A 271 -17.20 25.25 3.42
N THR A 272 -17.35 24.02 3.01
CA THR A 272 -16.93 23.54 1.68
C THR A 272 -17.81 24.14 0.57
N ALA A 273 -17.37 24.06 -0.69
CA ALA A 273 -18.19 24.49 -1.82
C ALA A 273 -19.52 23.72 -1.90
N LEU A 274 -19.49 22.43 -1.53
CA LEU A 274 -20.69 21.59 -1.50
C LEU A 274 -21.67 22.04 -0.40
N GLU A 275 -21.17 22.34 0.79
CA GLU A 275 -21.99 22.87 1.89
C GLU A 275 -22.56 24.26 1.58
N ARG A 276 -21.80 25.10 0.88
CA ARG A 276 -22.33 26.41 0.42
C ARG A 276 -23.42 26.28 -0.63
N ARG A 277 -23.31 25.27 -1.53
CA ARG A 277 -24.28 25.03 -2.61
C ARG A 277 -25.61 24.47 -2.10
N HIS A 278 -25.55 23.55 -1.16
CA HIS A 278 -26.73 22.80 -0.72
C HIS A 278 -27.32 23.32 0.60
N GLY A 279 -26.76 24.39 1.15
CA GLY A 279 -27.09 24.85 2.49
C GLY A 279 -26.56 23.84 3.54
N ALA A 280 -26.90 24.08 4.80
CA ALA A 280 -26.42 23.20 5.86
C ALA A 280 -27.16 21.87 5.83
N ALA A 281 -26.54 20.85 5.27
CA ALA A 281 -26.89 19.46 5.57
C ALA A 281 -26.78 19.26 7.08
N ARG A 282 -27.88 18.95 7.74
CA ARG A 282 -27.95 18.86 9.20
C ARG A 282 -28.62 17.56 9.59
N TRP A 283 -28.08 16.97 10.64
CA TRP A 283 -28.61 15.76 11.24
C TRP A 283 -29.40 16.10 12.49
N SER A 284 -30.41 15.31 12.82
CA SER A 284 -31.22 15.42 13.99
C SER A 284 -30.44 15.02 15.26
N ASN A 285 -31.00 15.31 16.43
CA ASN A 285 -30.42 14.86 17.69
C ASN A 285 -30.42 13.31 17.81
N SER A 286 -31.40 12.62 17.22
CA SER A 286 -31.39 11.15 17.21
C SER A 286 -30.24 10.59 16.37
N ASP A 287 -29.94 11.19 15.21
CA ASP A 287 -28.82 10.76 14.38
C ASP A 287 -27.46 10.93 15.09
N TRP A 288 -27.31 12.04 15.85
CA TRP A 288 -26.13 12.27 16.66
C TRP A 288 -26.07 11.38 17.89
N ARG A 289 -27.21 11.06 18.53
CA ARG A 289 -27.25 10.09 19.63
C ARG A 289 -26.70 8.75 19.19
N ASP A 290 -27.18 8.23 18.05
CA ASP A 290 -26.68 6.98 17.46
C ASP A 290 -25.17 7.03 17.18
N ALA A 291 -24.65 8.19 16.71
CA ALA A 291 -23.22 8.36 16.45
C ALA A 291 -22.38 8.41 17.74
N PHE A 292 -22.89 9.03 18.81
CA PHE A 292 -22.23 9.04 20.12
C PHE A 292 -22.22 7.65 20.74
N ASP A 293 -23.36 6.97 20.80
CA ASP A 293 -23.50 5.70 21.50
C ASP A 293 -22.77 4.56 20.78
N ASP A 294 -22.84 4.51 19.45
CA ASP A 294 -22.26 3.41 18.66
C ASP A 294 -20.78 3.59 18.34
N LEU A 295 -20.24 4.83 18.38
CA LEU A 295 -18.87 5.10 18.01
C LEU A 295 -18.13 6.02 18.97
N LEU A 296 -18.58 7.28 19.10
CA LEU A 296 -17.74 8.36 19.65
C LEU A 296 -17.45 8.19 21.15
N GLU A 297 -18.42 7.73 21.94
CA GLU A 297 -18.26 7.42 23.37
C GLU A 297 -17.88 5.93 23.62
N ARG A 298 -17.89 5.13 22.58
CA ARG A 298 -17.52 3.70 22.67
C ARG A 298 -16.01 3.48 22.68
N PHE A 299 -15.24 4.41 22.13
CA PHE A 299 -13.79 4.31 22.00
C PHE A 299 -13.09 5.46 22.72
N HIS A 300 -11.88 5.18 23.22
CA HIS A 300 -11.02 6.20 23.80
C HIS A 300 -10.18 6.87 22.71
N PHE A 301 -10.17 8.21 22.70
CA PHE A 301 -9.36 8.99 21.75
C PHE A 301 -8.12 9.54 22.45
N SER A 302 -6.95 9.35 21.84
CA SER A 302 -5.69 9.89 22.33
C SER A 302 -5.04 10.77 21.26
N ALA A 303 -4.60 11.95 21.63
CA ALA A 303 -3.87 12.84 20.73
C ALA A 303 -2.40 12.42 20.56
N ARG A 304 -1.89 11.50 21.38
CA ARG A 304 -0.55 10.93 21.27
C ARG A 304 -0.63 9.53 20.70
N GLU A 305 0.33 9.17 19.86
CA GLU A 305 0.55 7.79 19.46
C GLU A 305 1.00 6.99 20.68
N THR A 306 0.11 6.19 21.24
CA THR A 306 0.46 5.27 22.33
C THR A 306 0.85 3.92 21.72
N GLU A 307 1.99 3.39 22.08
CA GLU A 307 2.48 2.06 21.69
C GLU A 307 1.63 0.89 22.21
N GLY A 308 0.55 1.13 22.92
CA GLY A 308 -0.35 0.15 23.49
C GLY A 308 -1.79 0.26 22.97
N GLY A 309 -2.09 -0.48 21.98
CA GLY A 309 -3.30 -0.88 21.24
C GLY A 309 -4.74 -0.51 21.65
N ASP A 310 -5.02 0.28 22.70
CA ASP A 310 -6.37 0.44 23.27
C ASP A 310 -7.02 1.81 23.02
N ALA A 311 -6.32 2.77 22.42
CA ALA A 311 -6.85 4.07 22.08
C ALA A 311 -6.91 4.30 20.56
N VAL A 312 -7.88 5.08 20.11
CA VAL A 312 -7.92 5.60 18.75
C VAL A 312 -6.91 6.73 18.65
N ALA A 313 -5.77 6.45 18.00
CA ALA A 313 -4.72 7.41 17.75
C ALA A 313 -4.85 8.01 16.34
N PRO A 314 -4.21 9.16 16.04
CA PRO A 314 -4.30 9.82 14.75
C PRO A 314 -3.88 8.96 13.54
N ASP A 315 -2.92 8.03 13.71
CA ASP A 315 -2.47 7.09 12.67
C ASP A 315 -3.56 6.07 12.30
N MET A 316 -4.41 5.69 13.25
CA MET A 316 -5.53 4.78 13.01
C MET A 316 -6.56 5.38 12.04
N LEU A 317 -6.71 6.70 12.01
CA LEU A 317 -7.61 7.36 11.05
C LEU A 317 -7.22 7.03 9.60
N GLY A 318 -5.93 6.95 9.29
CA GLY A 318 -5.47 6.51 7.96
C GLY A 318 -6.04 5.15 7.55
N ARG A 319 -5.94 4.14 8.44
CA ARG A 319 -6.50 2.79 8.20
C ARG A 319 -8.01 2.79 8.06
N VAL A 320 -8.67 3.60 8.88
CA VAL A 320 -10.14 3.71 8.91
C VAL A 320 -10.65 4.29 7.61
N PHE A 321 -10.08 5.40 7.16
CA PHE A 321 -10.54 6.10 5.97
C PHE A 321 -10.22 5.35 4.66
N GLU A 322 -9.08 4.68 4.56
CA GLU A 322 -8.79 3.79 3.43
C GLU A 322 -9.77 2.61 3.35
N GLY A 323 -10.22 2.15 4.52
CA GLY A 323 -11.22 1.08 4.60
C GLY A 323 -12.64 1.54 4.29
N VAL A 324 -12.97 2.82 4.43
CA VAL A 324 -14.31 3.39 4.11
C VAL A 324 -14.51 3.54 2.60
N MET A 325 -13.45 3.62 1.79
CA MET A 325 -13.58 3.55 0.35
C MET A 325 -14.29 2.25 -0.06
N ASP A 326 -15.25 2.36 -0.98
CA ASP A 326 -15.94 1.19 -1.52
C ASP A 326 -14.91 0.11 -1.92
N PRO A 327 -15.12 -1.17 -1.57
CA PRO A 327 -14.24 -2.25 -2.00
C PRO A 327 -14.03 -2.32 -3.53
N ALA A 328 -15.01 -1.84 -4.32
CA ALA A 328 -14.88 -1.68 -5.75
C ALA A 328 -13.96 -0.49 -6.11
N GLU A 329 -14.14 0.67 -5.48
CA GLU A 329 -13.29 1.85 -5.65
C GLU A 329 -11.85 1.58 -5.18
N ARG A 330 -11.67 0.92 -4.03
CA ARG A 330 -10.36 0.53 -3.53
C ARG A 330 -9.64 -0.43 -4.45
N ARG A 331 -10.36 -1.41 -5.05
CA ARG A 331 -9.79 -2.30 -6.07
C ARG A 331 -9.52 -1.58 -7.39
N ALA A 332 -10.28 -0.56 -7.71
CA ALA A 332 -10.10 0.25 -8.90
C ALA A 332 -8.96 1.26 -8.72
N SER A 333 -8.85 1.88 -7.54
CA SER A 333 -7.79 2.83 -7.20
C SER A 333 -6.46 2.18 -6.83
N GLY A 334 -6.43 0.87 -6.50
CA GLY A 334 -5.21 0.18 -6.09
C GLY A 334 -4.60 0.67 -4.77
N SER A 335 -5.38 1.35 -3.93
CA SER A 335 -4.93 1.91 -2.66
C SER A 335 -4.75 0.82 -1.60
N TYR A 336 -3.58 0.79 -0.95
CA TYR A 336 -3.24 -0.13 0.13
C TYR A 336 -2.59 0.62 1.28
N TYR A 337 -3.03 0.30 2.51
CA TYR A 337 -2.41 0.83 3.72
C TYR A 337 -0.94 0.42 3.83
N THR A 338 -0.08 1.37 4.13
CA THR A 338 1.34 1.15 4.39
C THR A 338 1.62 1.31 5.88
N PRO A 339 2.13 0.27 6.59
CA PRO A 339 2.47 0.36 8.01
C PRO A 339 3.49 1.47 8.28
N ALA A 340 3.31 2.21 9.37
CA ALA A 340 4.16 3.36 9.72
C ALA A 340 5.65 2.99 9.82
N ALA A 341 5.98 1.83 10.36
CA ALA A 341 7.36 1.35 10.41
C ALA A 341 7.98 1.19 9.02
N LEU A 342 7.22 0.68 8.04
CA LEU A 342 7.69 0.54 6.66
C LEU A 342 7.80 1.90 5.98
N VAL A 343 6.85 2.81 6.20
CA VAL A 343 6.94 4.19 5.70
C VAL A 343 8.22 4.86 6.19
N ARG A 344 8.52 4.74 7.48
CA ARG A 344 9.74 5.28 8.10
C ARG A 344 11.00 4.77 7.42
N GLU A 345 11.11 3.46 7.22
CA GLU A 345 12.27 2.87 6.54
C GLU A 345 12.42 3.33 5.08
N ILE A 346 11.32 3.49 4.35
CA ILE A 346 11.34 3.98 2.96
C ILE A 346 11.78 5.45 2.91
N VAL A 347 11.22 6.28 3.79
CA VAL A 347 11.56 7.71 3.87
C VAL A 347 13.02 7.89 4.28
N ARG A 348 13.51 7.14 5.29
CA ARG A 348 14.93 7.15 5.70
C ARG A 348 15.86 6.80 4.55
N ALA A 349 15.55 5.71 3.83
CA ALA A 349 16.36 5.31 2.69
C ALA A 349 16.37 6.38 1.57
N GLY A 350 15.24 7.04 1.33
CA GLY A 350 15.15 8.15 0.39
C GLY A 350 15.92 9.38 0.84
N LEU A 351 15.81 9.77 2.12
CA LEU A 351 16.54 10.91 2.68
C LEU A 351 18.05 10.63 2.75
N GLU A 352 18.45 9.38 3.06
CA GLU A 352 19.87 8.98 3.01
C GLU A 352 20.47 9.24 1.61
N ALA A 353 19.76 8.82 0.58
CA ALA A 353 20.18 9.05 -0.80
C ALA A 353 20.23 10.57 -1.16
N VAL A 354 19.23 11.35 -0.70
CA VAL A 354 19.23 12.82 -0.88
C VAL A 354 20.43 13.48 -0.17
N LEU A 355 20.72 13.09 1.07
CA LEU A 355 21.86 13.62 1.81
C LEU A 355 23.18 13.36 1.08
N VAL A 356 23.33 12.17 0.48
CA VAL A 356 24.54 11.79 -0.26
C VAL A 356 24.61 12.50 -1.62
N HIS A 357 23.62 12.34 -2.47
CA HIS A 357 23.69 12.74 -3.88
C HIS A 357 23.32 14.22 -4.12
N ARG A 358 22.38 14.75 -3.33
CA ARG A 358 21.90 16.12 -3.51
C ARG A 358 22.65 17.12 -2.64
N LEU A 359 23.02 16.73 -1.41
CA LEU A 359 23.68 17.59 -0.44
C LEU A 359 25.17 17.27 -0.26
N GLY A 360 25.68 16.24 -0.93
CA GLY A 360 27.11 15.92 -1.00
C GLY A 360 27.71 15.34 0.28
N LEU A 361 26.90 14.77 1.19
CA LEU A 361 27.43 14.13 2.39
C LEU A 361 28.13 12.80 2.06
N ALA A 362 29.17 12.49 2.81
CA ALA A 362 29.74 11.14 2.77
C ALA A 362 28.70 10.10 3.21
N PRO A 363 28.60 8.93 2.55
CA PRO A 363 27.57 7.93 2.86
C PRO A 363 27.55 7.51 4.33
N ALA A 364 28.70 7.32 4.97
CA ALA A 364 28.77 6.96 6.39
C ALA A 364 28.28 8.08 7.33
N ALA A 365 28.42 9.35 6.93
CA ALA A 365 27.89 10.48 7.71
C ALA A 365 26.36 10.58 7.58
N ALA A 366 25.84 10.41 6.36
CA ALA A 366 24.42 10.35 6.11
C ALA A 366 23.75 9.20 6.88
N GLU A 367 24.33 8.00 6.85
CA GLU A 367 23.85 6.83 7.58
C GLU A 367 23.83 7.07 9.11
N ARG A 368 24.90 7.64 9.69
CA ARG A 368 24.93 7.97 11.13
C ARG A 368 23.85 8.99 11.50
N TRP A 369 23.65 10.00 10.68
CA TRP A 369 22.63 11.01 10.95
C TRP A 369 21.23 10.43 10.90
N ILE A 370 20.90 9.67 9.84
CA ILE A 370 19.57 9.05 9.66
C ILE A 370 19.27 7.99 10.73
N HIS A 371 20.20 7.08 11.01
CA HIS A 371 19.91 5.93 11.85
C HIS A 371 20.29 6.10 13.33
N ARG A 372 21.21 7.02 13.65
CA ARG A 372 21.68 7.24 15.02
C ARG A 372 21.41 8.66 15.54
N GLY A 373 20.82 9.54 14.71
CA GLY A 373 20.57 10.93 15.09
C GLY A 373 21.85 11.76 15.32
N GLN A 374 22.99 11.36 14.74
CA GLN A 374 24.27 12.02 14.90
C GLN A 374 24.56 12.88 13.67
N PRO A 375 24.33 14.20 13.73
CA PRO A 375 24.61 15.08 12.60
C PRO A 375 26.12 15.20 12.33
N PRO A 376 26.52 15.49 11.10
CA PRO A 376 27.92 15.86 10.82
C PRO A 376 28.26 17.21 11.45
N GLU A 377 29.54 17.48 11.68
CA GLU A 377 30.02 18.76 12.28
C GLU A 377 29.52 19.99 11.49
N ARG A 378 29.42 19.86 10.16
CA ARG A 378 28.82 20.87 9.29
C ARG A 378 27.57 20.27 8.65
N ALA A 379 26.48 20.33 9.38
CA ALA A 379 25.20 19.87 8.86
C ALA A 379 24.70 20.79 7.74
N PRO A 380 24.29 20.26 6.58
CA PRO A 380 23.68 21.07 5.53
C PRO A 380 22.33 21.62 5.96
N ASP A 381 21.91 22.74 5.37
CA ASP A 381 20.60 23.34 5.62
C ASP A 381 19.47 22.47 5.03
N LEU A 382 18.69 21.85 5.88
CA LEU A 382 17.55 21.00 5.49
C LEU A 382 16.22 21.78 5.34
N ARG A 383 16.17 23.07 5.67
CA ARG A 383 14.92 23.88 5.61
C ARG A 383 14.36 24.05 4.20
N ARG A 384 15.19 23.89 3.19
CA ARG A 384 14.80 24.00 1.78
C ARG A 384 14.49 22.69 1.11
N LEU A 385 14.65 21.57 1.82
CA LEU A 385 14.32 20.27 1.25
C LEU A 385 12.82 20.14 1.00
N THR A 386 12.49 19.63 -0.17
CA THR A 386 11.12 19.42 -0.62
C THR A 386 10.82 17.94 -0.82
N VAL A 387 9.72 17.49 -0.23
CA VAL A 387 9.25 16.10 -0.33
C VAL A 387 7.88 16.09 -1.00
N LEU A 388 7.72 15.27 -2.03
CA LEU A 388 6.46 15.06 -2.73
C LEU A 388 5.96 13.63 -2.52
N ASP A 389 4.68 13.50 -2.18
CA ASP A 389 3.93 12.25 -2.38
C ASP A 389 2.95 12.42 -3.55
N PRO A 390 3.19 11.78 -4.72
CA PRO A 390 2.37 11.95 -5.91
C PRO A 390 1.06 11.15 -5.89
N ALA A 391 0.81 10.37 -4.85
CA ALA A 391 -0.42 9.61 -4.60
C ALA A 391 -0.69 9.57 -3.09
N VAL A 392 -0.91 10.77 -2.52
CA VAL A 392 -0.79 11.03 -1.09
C VAL A 392 -1.72 10.18 -0.21
N GLY A 393 -2.86 9.73 -0.74
CA GLY A 393 -3.79 8.90 0.00
C GLY A 393 -4.15 9.51 1.35
N SER A 394 -3.96 8.75 2.42
CA SER A 394 -4.16 9.21 3.79
C SER A 394 -3.00 10.05 4.37
N GLY A 395 -1.98 10.40 3.59
CA GLY A 395 -0.85 11.22 4.03
C GLY A 395 0.24 10.48 4.79
N ALA A 396 0.29 9.16 4.72
CA ALA A 396 1.23 8.35 5.50
C ALA A 396 2.71 8.70 5.23
N PHE A 397 3.08 8.88 3.96
CA PHE A 397 4.45 9.23 3.59
C PHE A 397 4.81 10.68 3.96
N LEU A 398 3.86 11.62 3.85
CA LEU A 398 4.08 12.99 4.31
C LEU A 398 4.29 13.06 5.83
N LEU A 399 3.55 12.25 6.60
CA LEU A 399 3.76 12.14 8.05
C LEU A 399 5.12 11.50 8.37
N GLY A 400 5.50 10.43 7.67
CA GLY A 400 6.81 9.83 7.83
C GLY A 400 7.94 10.81 7.52
N ALA A 401 7.79 11.60 6.45
CA ALA A 401 8.74 12.65 6.10
C ALA A 401 8.77 13.79 7.14
N LEU A 402 7.61 14.17 7.67
CA LEU A 402 7.49 15.16 8.77
C LEU A 402 8.30 14.72 9.98
N GLU A 403 8.11 13.50 10.44
CA GLU A 403 8.82 12.95 11.62
C GLU A 403 10.33 12.87 11.39
N GLU A 404 10.76 12.31 10.26
CA GLU A 404 12.18 12.12 9.98
C GLU A 404 12.92 13.46 9.76
N LEU A 405 12.33 14.39 8.98
CA LEU A 405 12.92 15.73 8.79
C LEU A 405 12.98 16.52 10.10
N THR A 406 11.90 16.44 10.91
CA THR A 406 11.89 17.08 12.23
C THR A 406 13.01 16.52 13.11
N GLY A 407 13.14 15.18 13.16
CA GLY A 407 14.20 14.52 13.93
C GLY A 407 15.61 14.94 13.50
N LEU A 408 15.88 14.95 12.20
CA LEU A 408 17.18 15.36 11.65
C LEU A 408 17.52 16.82 11.98
N ARG A 409 16.55 17.73 11.80
CA ARG A 409 16.74 19.16 12.05
C ARG A 409 16.91 19.48 13.54
N CYS A 410 16.12 18.80 14.39
CA CYS A 410 16.30 18.92 15.85
C CYS A 410 17.66 18.40 16.32
N ALA A 411 18.11 17.26 15.76
CA ALA A 411 19.44 16.73 16.04
C ALA A 411 20.56 17.69 15.62
N ALA A 412 20.35 18.45 14.54
CA ALA A 412 21.26 19.52 14.09
C ALA A 412 21.15 20.83 14.93
N GLY A 413 20.29 20.87 15.96
CA GLY A 413 20.20 22.02 16.87
C GLY A 413 19.31 23.17 16.36
N GLU A 414 18.44 22.95 15.37
CA GLU A 414 17.62 24.04 14.79
C GLU A 414 16.50 24.56 15.71
N GLY A 415 16.21 23.90 16.82
CA GLY A 415 15.23 24.36 17.80
C GLY A 415 14.27 23.30 18.33
N PRO A 416 13.22 23.67 19.04
CA PRO A 416 12.26 22.74 19.61
C PRO A 416 11.42 22.05 18.52
N ALA A 417 11.11 20.76 18.74
CA ALA A 417 10.44 19.91 17.75
C ALA A 417 9.13 20.49 17.23
N CYS A 418 8.35 21.16 18.08
CA CYS A 418 7.08 21.77 17.66
C CYS A 418 7.26 22.91 16.62
N ALA A 419 8.32 23.73 16.78
CA ALA A 419 8.62 24.81 15.84
C ALA A 419 9.18 24.25 14.52
N VAL A 420 10.12 23.32 14.61
CA VAL A 420 10.72 22.65 13.46
C VAL A 420 9.65 21.89 12.65
N ARG A 421 8.77 21.13 13.33
CA ARG A 421 7.68 20.39 12.68
C ARG A 421 6.75 21.33 11.91
N ARG A 422 6.40 22.45 12.50
CA ARG A 422 5.57 23.47 11.85
C ARG A 422 6.24 24.05 10.61
N ASP A 423 7.54 24.31 10.67
CA ASP A 423 8.32 24.81 9.54
C ASP A 423 8.44 23.77 8.42
N VAL A 424 8.64 22.48 8.76
CA VAL A 424 8.63 21.37 7.78
C VAL A 424 7.29 21.30 7.04
N VAL A 425 6.16 21.39 7.75
CA VAL A 425 4.84 21.39 7.12
C VAL A 425 4.65 22.61 6.21
N ALA A 426 5.22 23.76 6.60
CA ALA A 426 5.10 25.01 5.84
C ALA A 426 5.89 25.05 4.55
N HIS A 427 7.02 24.35 4.48
CA HIS A 427 7.98 24.59 3.41
C HIS A 427 8.44 23.34 2.67
N SER A 428 8.34 22.15 3.31
CA SER A 428 8.97 20.92 2.81
C SER A 428 8.00 19.92 2.21
N LEU A 429 6.73 19.87 2.66
CA LEU A 429 5.80 18.80 2.30
C LEU A 429 4.84 19.18 1.19
N PHE A 430 4.76 18.33 0.16
CA PHE A 430 3.86 18.47 -0.97
C PHE A 430 3.14 17.14 -1.25
N GLY A 431 1.87 17.21 -1.64
CA GLY A 431 1.09 16.00 -1.93
C GLY A 431 0.10 16.22 -3.07
N VAL A 432 -0.15 15.15 -3.84
CA VAL A 432 -1.16 15.14 -4.89
C VAL A 432 -1.99 13.87 -4.78
N ASP A 433 -3.31 13.98 -4.93
CA ASP A 433 -4.18 12.81 -5.05
C ASP A 433 -5.35 13.10 -5.99
N LEU A 434 -5.82 12.08 -6.68
CA LEU A 434 -6.98 12.17 -7.55
C LEU A 434 -8.28 12.40 -6.74
N SER A 435 -8.32 11.89 -5.51
CA SER A 435 -9.45 11.97 -4.59
C SER A 435 -9.35 13.19 -3.67
N LEU A 436 -10.34 14.09 -3.74
CA LEU A 436 -10.46 15.22 -2.79
C LEU A 436 -10.55 14.73 -1.35
N THR A 437 -11.21 13.61 -1.11
CA THR A 437 -11.33 12.99 0.23
C THR A 437 -9.96 12.61 0.78
N ALA A 438 -9.09 12.01 -0.04
CA ALA A 438 -7.72 11.67 0.34
C ALA A 438 -6.91 12.94 0.70
N VAL A 439 -7.00 13.99 -0.12
CA VAL A 439 -6.36 15.29 0.14
C VAL A 439 -6.78 15.83 1.51
N ARG A 440 -8.09 15.91 1.79
CA ARG A 440 -8.61 16.42 3.07
C ARG A 440 -8.19 15.58 4.27
N LEU A 441 -8.11 14.28 4.08
CA LEU A 441 -7.63 13.38 5.13
C LEU A 441 -6.14 13.59 5.44
N ALA A 442 -5.31 13.72 4.40
CA ALA A 442 -3.90 14.03 4.57
C ALA A 442 -3.69 15.35 5.32
N GLU A 443 -4.46 16.39 4.99
CA GLU A 443 -4.45 17.67 5.70
C GLU A 443 -4.80 17.49 7.19
N VAL A 444 -5.90 16.77 7.49
CA VAL A 444 -6.35 16.53 8.88
C VAL A 444 -5.26 15.81 9.70
N ARG A 445 -4.60 14.80 9.12
CA ARG A 445 -3.54 14.07 9.81
C ARG A 445 -2.29 14.91 10.04
N LEU A 446 -1.91 15.76 9.08
CA LEU A 446 -0.83 16.73 9.28
C LEU A 446 -1.18 17.71 10.40
N TRP A 447 -2.41 18.20 10.47
CA TRP A 447 -2.84 19.07 11.57
C TRP A 447 -2.86 18.34 12.92
N LEU A 448 -3.30 17.09 12.97
CA LEU A 448 -3.26 16.28 14.19
C LEU A 448 -1.81 16.07 14.67
N ALA A 449 -0.87 15.84 13.75
CA ALA A 449 0.55 15.75 14.10
C ALA A 449 1.10 17.05 14.69
N LEU A 450 0.65 18.22 14.19
CA LEU A 450 1.06 19.52 14.74
C LEU A 450 0.50 19.77 16.14
N ILE A 451 -0.75 19.36 16.43
CA ILE A 451 -1.34 19.58 17.75
C ILE A 451 -0.89 18.55 18.78
N ALA A 452 -0.39 17.38 18.35
CA ALA A 452 0.01 16.31 19.26
C ALA A 452 1.06 16.78 20.29
N ASP A 453 2.04 17.57 19.85
CA ASP A 453 3.17 18.02 20.66
C ASP A 453 2.91 19.27 21.51
N VAL A 454 1.80 19.97 21.27
CA VAL A 454 1.49 21.16 22.04
C VAL A 454 1.09 20.74 23.45
N SER A 455 1.81 21.17 24.47
CA SER A 455 1.62 20.79 25.88
C SER A 455 0.73 21.71 26.70
N ALA A 456 -0.03 22.62 26.05
CA ALA A 456 -0.94 23.52 26.73
C ALA A 456 -1.97 22.73 27.56
N GLY A 457 -1.99 22.95 28.87
CA GLY A 457 -2.93 22.32 29.80
C GLY A 457 -4.33 22.97 29.73
N PRO A 458 -5.36 22.32 30.31
CA PRO A 458 -6.73 22.83 30.29
C PRO A 458 -6.90 24.17 31.03
N ASP A 459 -6.06 24.44 32.03
CA ASP A 459 -6.11 25.67 32.85
C ASP A 459 -5.12 26.74 32.37
N ASP A 460 -4.38 26.47 31.29
CA ASP A 460 -3.38 27.39 30.82
C ASP A 460 -4.05 28.62 30.15
N PRO A 461 -3.73 29.85 30.57
CA PRO A 461 -4.13 31.06 29.82
C PRO A 461 -3.59 31.04 28.39
N GLU A 462 -2.71 30.09 28.06
CA GLU A 462 -2.09 29.91 26.76
C GLU A 462 -2.98 29.29 25.69
N LEU A 463 -4.22 28.88 25.96
CA LEU A 463 -5.14 28.50 24.86
C LEU A 463 -5.24 29.59 23.76
N ALA A 464 -5.05 30.86 24.13
CA ALA A 464 -4.96 32.00 23.22
C ALA A 464 -3.62 32.03 22.45
N ARG A 465 -2.59 31.34 22.92
CA ARG A 465 -1.24 31.26 22.31
C ARG A 465 -1.06 30.06 21.42
N ILE A 466 -2.03 29.14 21.35
CA ILE A 466 -1.97 28.02 20.40
C ILE A 466 -1.91 28.62 18.99
N ALA A 467 -0.80 28.37 18.31
CA ALA A 467 -0.63 28.87 16.95
C ALA A 467 -1.67 28.25 16.01
N PRO A 468 -2.39 29.05 15.21
CA PRO A 468 -3.40 28.56 14.29
C PRO A 468 -2.84 27.49 13.34
N LEU A 469 -3.65 26.50 12.96
CA LEU A 469 -3.26 25.47 12.02
C LEU A 469 -2.92 26.09 10.65
N PRO A 470 -1.90 25.59 9.97
CA PRO A 470 -1.51 26.12 8.67
C PRO A 470 -2.54 25.80 7.59
N ASN A 471 -2.61 26.66 6.60
CA ASN A 471 -3.38 26.39 5.39
C ASN A 471 -2.55 25.53 4.42
N LEU A 472 -3.01 24.33 4.14
CA LEU A 472 -2.31 23.36 3.28
C LEU A 472 -2.80 23.38 1.82
N ASP A 473 -3.79 24.22 1.49
CA ASP A 473 -4.38 24.30 0.15
C ASP A 473 -3.35 24.59 -0.98
N GLY A 474 -2.21 25.17 -0.66
CA GLY A 474 -1.10 25.41 -1.62
C GLY A 474 -0.13 24.24 -1.76
N HIS A 475 -0.18 23.24 -0.87
CA HIS A 475 0.80 22.17 -0.76
C HIS A 475 0.21 20.78 -1.04
N VAL A 476 -1.00 20.50 -0.56
CA VAL A 476 -1.71 19.24 -0.84
C VAL A 476 -2.84 19.51 -1.81
N ARG A 477 -2.77 18.94 -3.00
CA ARG A 477 -3.63 19.30 -4.14
C ARG A 477 -4.40 18.10 -4.67
N GLN A 478 -5.63 18.36 -5.10
CA GLN A 478 -6.38 17.38 -5.88
C GLN A 478 -5.92 17.44 -7.34
N GLY A 479 -5.51 16.30 -7.91
CA GLY A 479 -5.10 16.23 -9.31
C GLY A 479 -4.64 14.86 -9.77
N ASP A 480 -4.50 14.71 -11.09
CA ASP A 480 -3.88 13.53 -11.69
C ASP A 480 -2.37 13.77 -11.79
N ALA A 481 -1.58 12.97 -11.06
CA ALA A 481 -0.13 13.09 -11.04
C ALA A 481 0.53 12.55 -12.33
N LEU A 482 -0.17 11.70 -13.09
CA LEU A 482 0.39 11.03 -14.27
C LEU A 482 0.06 11.73 -15.58
N VAL A 483 -1.18 12.18 -15.72
CA VAL A 483 -1.70 12.66 -17.00
C VAL A 483 -2.37 14.03 -16.81
N ASP A 484 -1.78 15.02 -17.43
CA ASP A 484 -2.37 16.34 -17.57
C ASP A 484 -2.32 16.78 -19.06
N PRO A 485 -3.18 17.74 -19.47
CA PRO A 485 -3.25 18.15 -20.88
C PRO A 485 -1.94 18.75 -21.42
N LEU A 486 -1.13 19.40 -20.58
CA LEU A 486 0.12 20.05 -20.99
C LEU A 486 1.21 19.03 -21.28
N THR A 487 1.42 18.07 -20.39
CA THR A 487 2.42 17.02 -20.56
C THR A 487 2.07 16.10 -21.74
N LEU A 488 0.78 15.80 -21.94
CA LEU A 488 0.33 15.01 -23.08
C LEU A 488 0.54 15.75 -24.41
N ALA A 489 0.23 17.03 -24.47
CA ALA A 489 0.46 17.84 -25.66
C ALA A 489 1.94 17.95 -26.00
N ARG A 490 2.79 18.08 -24.99
CA ARG A 490 4.26 18.13 -25.15
C ARG A 490 4.79 16.81 -25.72
N ALA A 491 4.35 15.69 -25.19
CA ALA A 491 4.72 14.38 -25.70
C ALA A 491 4.31 14.16 -27.17
N LEU A 492 3.18 14.72 -27.61
CA LEU A 492 2.71 14.68 -28.98
C LEU A 492 3.43 15.70 -29.88
N GLY A 493 3.67 16.90 -29.38
CA GLY A 493 4.26 18.02 -30.13
C GLY A 493 5.77 17.98 -30.27
N GLY A 494 6.47 17.14 -29.47
CA GLY A 494 7.93 17.02 -29.48
C GLY A 494 8.67 18.29 -29.02
N ALA A 495 7.98 19.24 -28.39
CA ALA A 495 8.59 20.50 -27.96
C ALA A 495 9.04 20.41 -26.47
N PRO A 496 10.18 21.02 -26.11
CA PRO A 496 10.59 21.16 -24.72
C PRO A 496 9.58 22.01 -23.93
N ALA A 497 9.64 21.95 -22.61
CA ALA A 497 8.87 22.85 -21.77
C ALA A 497 9.27 24.29 -22.07
N PRO A 498 8.31 25.23 -22.22
CA PRO A 498 8.65 26.64 -22.39
C PRO A 498 9.36 27.13 -21.13
N ALA A 499 10.34 28.02 -21.32
CA ALA A 499 10.95 28.71 -20.20
C ALA A 499 9.89 29.59 -19.55
N THR A 500 9.59 29.30 -18.29
CA THR A 500 8.65 30.12 -17.51
C THR A 500 9.35 31.36 -16.98
N PRO A 501 8.78 32.57 -17.13
CA PRO A 501 9.38 33.78 -16.60
C PRO A 501 9.62 33.68 -15.08
N ALA A 502 10.83 34.08 -14.64
CA ALA A 502 11.18 34.05 -13.21
C ALA A 502 10.21 34.84 -12.34
N SER A 503 9.66 35.96 -12.85
CA SER A 503 8.69 36.78 -12.17
C SER A 503 7.37 36.03 -11.86
N GLU A 504 6.89 35.20 -12.77
CA GLU A 504 5.67 34.38 -12.54
C GLU A 504 5.92 33.28 -11.49
N LEU A 505 7.09 32.65 -11.52
CA LEU A 505 7.50 31.63 -10.54
C LEU A 505 7.65 32.25 -9.15
N GLU A 506 8.19 33.44 -9.04
CA GLU A 506 8.31 34.17 -7.77
C GLU A 506 6.94 34.62 -7.24
N ARG A 507 6.03 35.06 -8.11
CA ARG A 507 4.63 35.35 -7.75
C ARG A 507 3.95 34.11 -7.17
N LEU A 508 4.10 32.95 -7.81
CA LEU A 508 3.55 31.68 -7.35
C LEU A 508 4.10 31.29 -5.97
N SER A 509 5.44 31.33 -5.82
CA SER A 509 6.12 31.02 -4.56
C SER A 509 5.69 31.97 -3.44
N SER A 510 5.64 33.28 -3.71
CA SER A 510 5.21 34.29 -2.75
C SER A 510 3.73 34.12 -2.34
N ALA A 511 2.84 33.87 -3.31
CA ALA A 511 1.42 33.63 -3.04
C ALA A 511 1.22 32.40 -2.14
N ARG A 512 1.96 31.30 -2.37
CA ARG A 512 1.90 30.08 -1.54
C ARG A 512 2.39 30.34 -0.11
N ARG A 513 3.53 31.01 0.06
CA ARG A 513 4.07 31.34 1.38
C ARG A 513 3.15 32.24 2.19
N LYS A 514 2.53 33.24 1.55
CA LYS A 514 1.57 34.14 2.21
C LYS A 514 0.37 33.42 2.76
N LEU A 515 -0.08 32.33 2.15
CA LEU A 515 -1.28 31.60 2.54
C LEU A 515 -1.17 30.92 3.92
N PHE A 516 0.02 30.52 4.32
CA PHE A 516 0.25 29.57 5.41
C PHE A 516 -0.39 29.94 6.76
N GLY A 517 -0.26 31.18 7.22
CA GLY A 517 -0.77 31.65 8.52
C GLY A 517 -2.06 32.49 8.50
N LEU A 518 -2.68 32.66 7.33
CA LEU A 518 -3.82 33.56 7.17
C LEU A 518 -5.16 32.91 7.54
N ALA A 519 -6.13 33.75 7.95
CA ALA A 519 -7.48 33.33 8.27
C ALA A 519 -8.52 34.31 7.69
N GLY A 520 -9.79 33.90 7.64
CA GLY A 520 -10.93 34.74 7.30
C GLY A 520 -10.84 35.39 5.91
N ALA A 521 -11.04 36.71 5.82
CA ALA A 521 -10.99 37.45 4.56
C ALA A 521 -9.59 37.41 3.93
N ALA A 522 -8.54 37.65 4.75
CA ALA A 522 -7.16 37.66 4.26
C ALA A 522 -6.77 36.31 3.64
N LYS A 523 -7.23 35.17 4.18
CA LYS A 523 -7.04 33.84 3.57
C LYS A 523 -7.73 33.73 2.23
N ARG A 524 -9.00 34.20 2.13
CA ARG A 524 -9.73 34.15 0.84
C ARG A 524 -9.04 34.97 -0.23
N ASP A 525 -8.54 36.17 0.12
CA ASP A 525 -7.81 37.02 -0.80
C ASP A 525 -6.48 36.40 -1.23
N ALA A 526 -5.76 35.74 -0.30
CA ALA A 526 -4.53 35.01 -0.58
C ALA A 526 -4.78 33.79 -1.46
N LEU A 527 -5.86 33.02 -1.21
CA LEU A 527 -6.27 31.90 -2.07
C LEU A 527 -6.62 32.37 -3.49
N ALA A 528 -7.36 33.48 -3.60
CA ALA A 528 -7.64 34.10 -4.89
C ALA A 528 -6.35 34.60 -5.58
N GLY A 529 -5.39 35.11 -4.81
CA GLY A 529 -4.06 35.47 -5.30
C GLY A 529 -3.28 34.27 -5.81
N LEU A 530 -3.27 33.16 -5.08
CA LEU A 530 -2.65 31.89 -5.49
C LEU A 530 -3.30 31.36 -6.78
N ALA A 531 -4.63 31.29 -6.81
CA ALA A 531 -5.37 30.82 -7.98
C ALA A 531 -5.08 31.68 -9.23
N ARG A 532 -4.94 33.02 -9.07
CA ARG A 532 -4.55 33.93 -10.17
C ARG A 532 -3.12 33.68 -10.65
N ALA A 533 -2.18 33.39 -9.74
CA ALA A 533 -0.81 33.07 -10.11
C ALA A 533 -0.74 31.72 -10.88
N GLU A 534 -1.43 30.70 -10.37
CA GLU A 534 -1.56 29.39 -11.04
C GLU A 534 -2.23 29.52 -12.42
N ALA A 535 -3.30 30.32 -12.52
CA ALA A 535 -4.01 30.58 -13.78
C ALA A 535 -3.16 31.36 -14.79
N GLY A 536 -2.37 32.32 -14.33
CA GLY A 536 -1.42 33.06 -15.17
C GLY A 536 -0.42 32.10 -15.81
N LEU A 537 0.21 31.26 -15.00
CA LEU A 537 1.18 30.27 -15.44
C LEU A 537 0.53 29.22 -16.36
N ALA A 538 -0.65 28.69 -16.01
CA ALA A 538 -1.39 27.75 -16.85
C ALA A 538 -1.73 28.35 -18.23
N ARG A 539 -2.07 29.65 -18.30
CA ARG A 539 -2.36 30.35 -19.56
C ARG A 539 -1.16 30.37 -20.49
N GLU A 540 0.01 30.71 -19.97
CA GLU A 540 1.26 30.73 -20.76
C GLU A 540 1.62 29.34 -21.27
N LEU A 541 1.52 28.32 -20.39
CA LEU A 541 1.79 26.93 -20.74
C LEU A 541 0.82 26.40 -21.80
N LEU A 542 -0.48 26.74 -21.70
CA LEU A 542 -1.49 26.36 -22.70
C LEU A 542 -1.23 26.98 -24.05
N ARG A 543 -0.88 28.29 -24.11
CA ARG A 543 -0.53 28.99 -25.35
C ARG A 543 0.67 28.32 -26.02
N ALA A 544 1.74 28.06 -25.27
CA ALA A 544 2.94 27.42 -25.77
C ALA A 544 2.67 25.99 -26.28
N ALA A 545 1.86 25.25 -25.57
CA ALA A 545 1.49 23.88 -25.95
C ALA A 545 0.65 23.85 -27.23
N VAL A 546 -0.32 24.75 -27.39
CA VAL A 546 -1.10 24.88 -28.64
C VAL A 546 -0.21 25.21 -29.82
N ALA A 547 0.70 26.20 -29.67
CA ALA A 547 1.63 26.58 -30.72
C ALA A 547 2.58 25.42 -31.12
N ALA A 548 3.03 24.63 -30.17
CA ALA A 548 3.84 23.44 -30.45
C ALA A 548 3.10 22.39 -31.28
N LEU A 549 1.84 22.07 -30.90
CA LEU A 549 1.01 21.15 -31.67
C LEU A 549 0.71 21.66 -33.10
N GLU A 550 0.53 22.96 -33.26
CA GLU A 550 0.30 23.58 -34.56
C GLU A 550 1.55 23.49 -35.44
N ARG A 551 2.73 23.87 -34.92
CA ARG A 551 3.99 23.67 -35.64
C ARG A 551 4.19 22.22 -36.05
N ARG A 552 4.02 21.28 -35.16
CA ARG A 552 4.19 19.85 -35.47
C ARG A 552 3.22 19.37 -36.52
N SER A 553 1.98 19.85 -36.49
CA SER A 553 0.98 19.53 -37.50
C SER A 553 1.36 20.11 -38.88
N ALA A 554 1.87 21.33 -38.91
CA ALA A 554 2.33 21.98 -40.14
C ALA A 554 3.55 21.25 -40.78
N GLU A 555 4.53 20.85 -39.92
CA GLU A 555 5.69 20.06 -40.36
C GLU A 555 5.27 18.73 -41.01
N LEU A 556 4.36 17.99 -40.39
CA LEU A 556 3.89 16.72 -40.93
C LEU A 556 3.13 16.87 -42.24
N VAL A 557 2.37 17.96 -42.39
CA VAL A 557 1.66 18.27 -43.63
C VAL A 557 2.63 18.74 -44.72
N ALA A 558 3.65 19.54 -44.37
CA ALA A 558 4.69 19.95 -45.30
C ALA A 558 5.49 18.74 -45.82
N ALA A 559 5.96 17.89 -44.91
CA ALA A 559 6.68 16.66 -45.26
C ALA A 559 5.87 15.70 -46.18
N ALA A 560 4.55 15.70 -46.04
CA ALA A 560 3.70 14.92 -46.94
C ALA A 560 3.54 15.52 -48.37
N LYS A 561 3.78 16.82 -48.52
CA LYS A 561 3.77 17.52 -49.82
C LYS A 561 5.10 17.40 -50.57
N ASP A 562 6.18 17.05 -49.83
CA ASP A 562 7.51 16.86 -50.45
C ASP A 562 7.48 15.74 -51.50
N ARG A 563 8.35 15.84 -52.47
CA ARG A 563 8.54 14.86 -53.52
C ARG A 563 9.65 13.88 -53.14
N ASP A 564 9.50 12.62 -53.53
CA ASP A 564 10.56 11.63 -53.45
C ASP A 564 11.59 11.82 -54.56
N LEU A 565 12.62 10.99 -54.54
CA LEU A 565 13.68 11.03 -55.56
C LEU A 565 13.17 10.81 -57.01
N PHE A 566 11.95 10.29 -57.14
CA PHE A 566 11.28 10.03 -58.43
C PHE A 566 10.23 11.12 -58.76
N GLY A 567 10.21 12.24 -58.04
CA GLY A 567 9.30 13.35 -58.31
C GLY A 567 7.86 13.10 -57.80
N ARG A 568 7.53 11.97 -57.16
CA ARG A 568 6.19 11.65 -56.64
C ARG A 568 5.97 12.30 -55.25
N ARG A 569 4.79 12.82 -54.99
CA ARG A 569 4.43 13.30 -53.63
C ARG A 569 4.45 12.15 -52.65
N ARG A 570 5.15 12.31 -51.52
CA ARG A 570 5.24 11.31 -50.45
C ARG A 570 3.88 10.93 -49.86
N GLY A 571 2.93 11.86 -49.77
CA GLY A 571 1.60 11.64 -49.21
C GLY A 571 1.61 11.37 -47.69
N LEU A 572 0.44 11.25 -47.10
CA LEU A 572 0.29 10.91 -45.68
C LEU A 572 0.18 9.39 -45.49
N THR A 573 1.09 8.80 -44.74
CA THR A 573 0.98 7.39 -44.30
C THR A 573 -0.20 7.20 -43.35
N ALA A 574 -0.61 5.96 -43.11
CA ALA A 574 -1.66 5.64 -42.14
C ALA A 574 -1.30 6.17 -40.72
N ASP A 575 -0.03 5.98 -40.32
CA ASP A 575 0.50 6.43 -39.03
C ASP A 575 0.53 7.95 -38.92
N THR A 576 0.99 8.65 -39.98
CA THR A 576 0.98 10.11 -40.01
C THR A 576 -0.43 10.67 -39.94
N ARG A 577 -1.38 10.05 -40.62
CA ARG A 577 -2.80 10.43 -40.52
C ARG A 577 -3.36 10.21 -39.10
N ALA A 578 -3.00 9.11 -38.46
CA ALA A 578 -3.39 8.82 -37.09
C ALA A 578 -2.79 9.85 -36.10
N LEU A 579 -1.51 10.19 -36.26
CA LEU A 579 -0.83 11.20 -35.46
C LEU A 579 -1.47 12.59 -35.64
N LEU A 580 -1.76 13.01 -36.86
CA LEU A 580 -2.44 14.28 -37.14
C LEU A 580 -3.81 14.38 -36.50
N ARG A 581 -4.58 13.26 -36.48
CA ARG A 581 -5.87 13.21 -35.76
C ARG A 581 -5.68 13.45 -34.26
N ARG A 582 -4.67 12.82 -33.65
CA ARG A 582 -4.33 12.99 -32.21
C ARG A 582 -3.88 14.43 -31.89
N LEU A 583 -3.02 15.01 -32.70
CA LEU A 583 -2.58 16.41 -32.56
C LEU A 583 -3.78 17.38 -32.61
N ARG A 584 -4.70 17.18 -33.55
CA ARG A 584 -5.91 17.99 -33.68
C ARG A 584 -6.86 17.83 -32.48
N ALA A 585 -7.01 16.62 -31.97
CA ALA A 585 -7.83 16.35 -30.81
C ALA A 585 -7.24 17.01 -29.56
N SER A 586 -5.95 16.83 -29.28
CA SER A 586 -5.27 17.46 -28.17
C SER A 586 -5.33 18.99 -28.23
N ARG A 587 -5.12 19.58 -29.45
CA ARG A 587 -5.26 21.03 -29.64
C ARG A 587 -6.68 21.54 -29.29
N ARG A 588 -7.74 20.80 -29.63
CA ARG A 588 -9.12 21.17 -29.25
C ARG A 588 -9.33 21.13 -27.75
N GLU A 589 -8.80 20.11 -27.08
CA GLU A 589 -8.85 19.97 -25.63
C GLU A 589 -8.14 21.14 -24.91
N LEU A 590 -6.93 21.50 -25.37
CA LEU A 590 -6.19 22.64 -24.81
C LEU A 590 -6.92 23.97 -25.01
N ARG A 591 -7.50 24.19 -26.19
CA ARG A 591 -8.28 25.42 -26.47
C ARG A 591 -9.55 25.48 -25.60
N ALA A 592 -10.22 24.34 -25.38
CA ALA A 592 -11.35 24.28 -24.47
C ALA A 592 -10.91 24.54 -23.01
N ALA A 593 -9.76 24.01 -22.58
CA ALA A 593 -9.20 24.29 -21.27
C ALA A 593 -8.85 25.78 -21.11
N ALA A 594 -8.26 26.41 -22.12
CA ALA A 594 -7.98 27.84 -22.13
C ALA A 594 -9.26 28.69 -22.03
N ALA A 595 -10.31 28.35 -22.77
CA ALA A 595 -11.59 29.01 -22.68
C ALA A 595 -12.27 28.87 -21.31
N ARG A 596 -12.11 27.71 -20.65
CA ARG A 596 -12.57 27.50 -19.27
C ARG A 596 -11.77 28.35 -18.29
N LEU A 597 -10.45 28.40 -18.42
CA LEU A 597 -9.56 29.21 -17.59
C LEU A 597 -9.97 30.69 -17.61
N GLU A 598 -10.29 31.23 -18.78
CA GLU A 598 -10.72 32.62 -18.92
C GLU A 598 -12.10 32.89 -18.28
N ARG A 599 -13.02 31.93 -18.36
CA ARG A 599 -14.36 32.09 -17.76
C ARG A 599 -14.36 31.91 -16.24
N GLU A 600 -13.60 30.92 -15.74
CA GLU A 600 -13.65 30.46 -14.35
C GLU A 600 -12.59 31.15 -13.49
N GLY A 601 -11.58 31.79 -14.09
CA GLY A 601 -10.50 32.49 -13.40
C GLY A 601 -9.51 31.59 -12.64
N GLY A 602 -9.69 30.29 -12.72
CA GLY A 602 -8.83 29.28 -12.12
C GLY A 602 -8.42 28.18 -13.12
N ALA A 603 -7.29 27.51 -12.88
CA ALA A 603 -6.85 26.42 -13.74
C ALA A 603 -7.85 25.25 -13.71
N PRO A 604 -8.45 24.83 -14.85
CA PRO A 604 -9.49 23.81 -14.89
C PRO A 604 -8.92 22.37 -14.79
N PHE A 605 -7.64 22.24 -14.54
CA PHE A 605 -6.90 20.98 -14.39
C PHE A 605 -5.71 21.19 -13.46
N PHE A 606 -5.21 20.12 -12.88
CA PHE A 606 -3.93 20.10 -12.18
C PHE A 606 -2.79 19.82 -13.18
N ALA A 607 -1.70 20.57 -13.08
CA ALA A 607 -0.43 20.26 -13.70
C ALA A 607 0.69 20.69 -12.76
N PHE A 608 1.75 19.92 -12.64
CA PHE A 608 2.88 20.24 -11.77
C PHE A 608 3.52 21.57 -12.16
N GLU A 609 3.63 21.82 -13.46
CA GLU A 609 4.22 23.03 -13.99
C GLU A 609 3.46 24.32 -13.62
N SER A 610 2.14 24.26 -13.53
CA SER A 610 1.34 25.44 -13.16
C SER A 610 1.11 25.57 -11.65
N HIS A 611 1.10 24.46 -10.90
CA HIS A 611 0.80 24.47 -9.48
C HIS A 611 2.07 24.44 -8.59
N PHE A 612 3.13 23.77 -9.04
CA PHE A 612 4.41 23.64 -8.36
C PHE A 612 5.60 24.10 -9.24
N GLY A 613 5.34 25.01 -10.18
CA GLY A 613 6.32 25.50 -11.13
C GLY A 613 7.54 26.13 -10.48
N ASP A 614 7.36 26.76 -9.32
CA ASP A 614 8.43 27.32 -8.50
C ASP A 614 9.38 26.27 -7.91
N VAL A 615 8.87 25.05 -7.59
CA VAL A 615 9.70 23.92 -7.16
C VAL A 615 10.41 23.31 -8.37
N LEU A 616 9.69 23.12 -9.48
CA LEU A 616 10.25 22.56 -10.70
C LEU A 616 11.35 23.45 -11.30
N ALA A 617 11.22 24.76 -11.19
CA ALA A 617 12.25 25.71 -11.66
C ALA A 617 13.55 25.62 -10.85
N ARG A 618 13.52 25.12 -9.62
CA ARG A 618 14.70 24.81 -8.81
C ARG A 618 15.30 23.44 -9.12
N GLY A 619 14.78 22.74 -10.12
CA GLY A 619 15.20 21.44 -10.59
C GLY A 619 14.20 20.31 -10.30
N GLY A 620 13.26 20.50 -9.40
CA GLY A 620 12.28 19.51 -8.96
C GLY A 620 12.28 19.27 -7.44
N PHE A 621 11.65 18.21 -7.02
CA PHE A 621 11.57 17.81 -5.61
C PHE A 621 12.84 17.05 -5.20
N ASP A 622 13.34 17.30 -3.99
CA ASP A 622 14.53 16.60 -3.49
C ASP A 622 14.24 15.14 -3.19
N LEU A 623 13.04 14.84 -2.65
CA LEU A 623 12.56 13.48 -2.43
C LEU A 623 11.14 13.31 -2.99
N VAL A 624 10.92 12.28 -3.79
CA VAL A 624 9.58 11.82 -4.17
C VAL A 624 9.32 10.48 -3.48
N ALA A 625 8.44 10.46 -2.47
CA ALA A 625 8.20 9.27 -1.67
C ALA A 625 6.71 8.92 -1.65
N GLY A 626 6.36 7.64 -1.80
CA GLY A 626 4.96 7.24 -1.80
C GLY A 626 4.73 5.76 -2.04
N ASN A 627 3.47 5.37 -1.91
CA ASN A 627 2.96 4.07 -2.32
C ASN A 627 1.99 4.27 -3.49
N PRO A 628 2.48 4.34 -4.74
CA PRO A 628 1.61 4.56 -5.89
C PRO A 628 0.62 3.43 -6.07
N PRO A 629 -0.55 3.68 -6.71
CA PRO A 629 -1.58 2.67 -6.90
C PRO A 629 -1.11 1.51 -7.79
N TRP A 630 -1.41 0.26 -7.36
CA TRP A 630 -1.07 -0.97 -8.07
C TRP A 630 -2.27 -1.46 -8.87
N VAL A 631 -2.39 -0.96 -10.10
CA VAL A 631 -3.50 -1.26 -11.00
C VAL A 631 -2.99 -1.95 -12.25
N ARG A 632 -3.44 -3.18 -12.48
CA ARG A 632 -3.08 -3.93 -13.69
C ARG A 632 -3.58 -3.21 -14.93
N GLY A 633 -2.77 -3.18 -16.00
CA GLY A 633 -3.07 -2.46 -17.22
C GLY A 633 -4.41 -2.80 -17.89
N GLU A 634 -4.91 -4.04 -17.74
CA GLU A 634 -6.23 -4.42 -18.25
C GLU A 634 -7.40 -3.73 -17.51
N ARG A 635 -7.19 -3.26 -16.29
CA ARG A 635 -8.21 -2.52 -15.50
C ARG A 635 -8.15 -1.02 -15.73
N VAL A 636 -7.07 -0.51 -16.31
CA VAL A 636 -6.94 0.91 -16.66
C VAL A 636 -7.85 1.20 -17.86
N PRO A 637 -8.71 2.23 -17.83
CA PRO A 637 -9.57 2.58 -18.95
C PRO A 637 -8.78 2.82 -20.25
N ALA A 638 -9.33 2.44 -21.39
CA ALA A 638 -8.64 2.48 -22.69
C ALA A 638 -8.09 3.87 -23.02
N ARG A 639 -8.86 4.94 -22.75
CA ARG A 639 -8.43 6.33 -22.98
C ARG A 639 -7.21 6.70 -22.12
N VAL A 640 -7.19 6.26 -20.85
CA VAL A 640 -6.07 6.51 -19.94
C VAL A 640 -4.84 5.72 -20.40
N ARG A 641 -5.01 4.45 -20.80
CA ARG A 641 -3.91 3.64 -21.35
C ARG A 641 -3.24 4.30 -22.57
N GLU A 642 -4.04 4.87 -23.45
CA GLU A 642 -3.54 5.56 -24.65
C GLU A 642 -2.76 6.82 -24.25
N ALA A 643 -3.25 7.60 -23.31
CA ALA A 643 -2.57 8.75 -22.78
C ALA A 643 -1.23 8.36 -22.12
N LEU A 644 -1.22 7.33 -21.26
CA LEU A 644 -0.01 6.81 -20.63
C LEU A 644 1.01 6.30 -21.66
N ALA A 645 0.58 5.54 -22.67
CA ALA A 645 1.45 5.05 -23.73
C ALA A 645 2.03 6.18 -24.61
N THR A 646 1.32 7.30 -24.69
CA THR A 646 1.81 8.50 -25.39
C THR A 646 2.83 9.23 -24.54
N ARG A 647 2.59 9.33 -23.22
CA ARG A 647 3.39 10.15 -22.31
C ARG A 647 4.65 9.43 -21.81
N TYR A 648 4.54 8.15 -21.48
CA TYR A 648 5.60 7.38 -20.82
C TYR A 648 6.20 6.34 -21.76
N ALA A 649 7.52 6.40 -21.95
CA ALA A 649 8.22 5.45 -22.81
C ALA A 649 8.18 4.03 -22.23
N THR A 650 8.23 3.90 -20.92
CA THR A 650 8.20 2.62 -20.21
C THR A 650 6.82 1.97 -20.16
N TRP A 651 5.75 2.73 -20.44
CA TRP A 651 4.37 2.23 -20.51
C TRP A 651 4.04 1.59 -21.86
N ARG A 652 4.89 1.76 -22.87
CA ARG A 652 4.63 1.16 -24.19
C ARG A 652 4.69 -0.37 -24.08
N PRO A 653 3.70 -1.10 -24.62
CA PRO A 653 3.70 -2.56 -24.54
C PRO A 653 5.01 -3.10 -25.13
N ALA A 654 5.69 -3.95 -24.37
CA ALA A 654 6.78 -4.76 -24.91
C ALA A 654 6.25 -5.61 -26.08
N ARG A 655 7.14 -6.01 -27.03
CA ARG A 655 6.76 -6.79 -28.21
C ARG A 655 5.88 -7.99 -27.82
N GLY A 656 4.61 -7.95 -28.19
CA GLY A 656 3.63 -9.02 -27.92
C GLY A 656 2.19 -8.55 -28.05
N ARG A 657 1.27 -9.50 -28.31
CA ARG A 657 -0.17 -9.22 -28.38
C ARG A 657 -0.87 -9.82 -27.16
N GLY A 658 -1.78 -9.06 -26.53
CA GLY A 658 -2.64 -9.53 -25.45
C GLY A 658 -2.44 -8.80 -24.11
N PHE A 659 -3.34 -9.01 -23.17
CA PHE A 659 -3.40 -8.30 -21.87
C PHE A 659 -2.21 -8.56 -20.95
N ALA A 660 -1.54 -9.71 -21.08
CA ALA A 660 -0.39 -10.07 -20.25
C ALA A 660 0.84 -9.15 -20.44
N HIS A 661 0.84 -8.33 -21.49
CA HIS A 661 1.92 -7.40 -21.82
C HIS A 661 1.62 -5.95 -21.41
N LEU A 662 0.42 -5.69 -20.87
CA LEU A 662 0.06 -4.35 -20.41
C LEU A 662 0.74 -4.07 -19.06
N PRO A 663 1.46 -2.92 -18.95
CA PRO A 663 2.12 -2.54 -17.70
C PRO A 663 1.13 -2.30 -16.54
N ASP A 664 1.62 -2.49 -15.31
CA ASP A 664 0.95 -2.02 -14.11
C ASP A 664 1.12 -0.50 -13.99
N LEU A 665 0.12 0.19 -13.41
CA LEU A 665 0.14 1.66 -13.28
C LEU A 665 1.36 2.17 -12.51
N ALA A 666 1.88 1.35 -11.58
CA ALA A 666 3.11 1.66 -10.84
C ALA A 666 4.32 1.92 -11.76
N VAL A 667 4.37 1.33 -12.97
CA VAL A 667 5.44 1.61 -13.95
C VAL A 667 5.48 3.08 -14.33
N ALA A 668 4.32 3.68 -14.63
CA ALA A 668 4.23 5.09 -14.98
C ALA A 668 4.56 6.00 -13.78
N PHE A 669 4.16 5.60 -12.57
CA PHE A 669 4.50 6.35 -11.36
C PHE A 669 5.99 6.37 -11.07
N VAL A 670 6.71 5.27 -11.27
CA VAL A 670 8.18 5.25 -11.11
C VAL A 670 8.87 6.18 -12.11
N GLU A 671 8.47 6.12 -13.39
CA GLU A 671 9.02 7.04 -14.40
C GLU A 671 8.71 8.49 -14.04
N ARG A 672 7.47 8.79 -13.63
CA ARG A 672 7.04 10.13 -13.23
C ARG A 672 7.76 10.64 -11.99
N ALA A 673 7.96 9.80 -10.98
CA ALA A 673 8.68 10.17 -9.77
C ALA A 673 10.11 10.63 -10.05
N LEU A 674 10.83 9.91 -10.92
CA LEU A 674 12.17 10.31 -11.35
C LEU A 674 12.17 11.61 -12.14
N GLU A 675 11.17 11.85 -12.98
CA GLU A 675 11.04 13.12 -13.72
C GLU A 675 10.81 14.32 -12.81
N LEU A 676 10.02 14.12 -11.73
CA LEU A 676 9.69 15.14 -10.75
C LEU A 676 10.82 15.35 -9.72
N ALA A 677 11.71 14.38 -9.55
CA ALA A 677 12.86 14.52 -8.67
C ALA A 677 13.87 15.52 -9.27
N ALA A 678 14.54 16.28 -8.40
CA ALA A 678 15.64 17.17 -8.80
C ALA A 678 16.87 16.35 -9.25
N PRO A 679 17.79 16.91 -10.04
CA PRO A 679 19.10 16.30 -10.25
C PRO A 679 19.79 16.00 -8.90
N GLY A 680 20.21 14.76 -8.67
CA GLY A 680 20.68 14.27 -7.36
C GLY A 680 19.56 14.00 -6.34
N GLY A 681 18.32 14.34 -6.64
CA GLY A 681 17.15 14.00 -5.82
C GLY A 681 16.72 12.55 -6.04
N SER A 682 15.92 12.01 -5.11
CA SER A 682 15.61 10.60 -5.06
C SER A 682 14.11 10.32 -5.15
N ALA A 683 13.78 9.15 -5.71
CA ALA A 683 12.44 8.56 -5.66
C ALA A 683 12.47 7.30 -4.77
N ALA A 684 11.70 7.30 -3.68
CA ALA A 684 11.61 6.22 -2.70
C ALA A 684 10.17 5.69 -2.67
N LEU A 685 9.92 4.61 -3.38
CA LEU A 685 8.58 4.12 -3.65
C LEU A 685 8.37 2.69 -3.17
N LEU A 686 7.15 2.42 -2.67
CA LEU A 686 6.67 1.06 -2.44
C LEU A 686 5.97 0.57 -3.71
N VAL A 687 6.52 -0.43 -4.37
CA VAL A 687 6.06 -0.91 -5.68
C VAL A 687 5.76 -2.40 -5.67
N PRO A 688 4.98 -2.92 -6.63
CA PRO A 688 4.81 -4.36 -6.76
C PRO A 688 6.15 -5.04 -7.07
N ALA A 689 6.50 -6.06 -6.30
CA ALA A 689 7.71 -6.85 -6.51
C ALA A 689 7.82 -7.45 -7.92
N LYS A 690 6.70 -7.62 -8.60
CA LYS A 690 6.65 -8.04 -10.01
C LYS A 690 7.38 -7.10 -10.96
N LEU A 691 7.65 -5.85 -10.59
CA LEU A 691 8.46 -4.95 -11.41
C LEU A 691 9.88 -5.51 -11.61
N ALA A 692 10.41 -6.25 -10.63
CA ALA A 692 11.73 -6.89 -10.74
C ALA A 692 11.75 -8.05 -11.75
N SER A 693 10.63 -8.71 -12.02
CA SER A 693 10.60 -9.96 -12.77
C SER A 693 9.73 -9.96 -14.03
N SER A 694 8.64 -9.19 -14.06
CA SER A 694 7.67 -9.25 -15.17
C SER A 694 8.20 -8.65 -16.47
N GLY A 695 7.80 -9.25 -17.61
CA GLY A 695 8.18 -8.77 -18.93
C GLY A 695 7.65 -7.39 -19.28
N TYR A 696 6.47 -7.01 -18.77
CA TYR A 696 5.92 -5.68 -19.00
C TYR A 696 6.76 -4.55 -18.36
N ALA A 697 7.54 -4.84 -17.35
CA ALA A 697 8.38 -3.87 -16.66
C ALA A 697 9.83 -3.83 -17.20
N GLU A 698 10.15 -4.61 -18.23
CA GLU A 698 11.50 -4.62 -18.86
C GLU A 698 11.94 -3.24 -19.32
N PRO A 699 11.13 -2.42 -20.01
CA PRO A 699 11.54 -1.08 -20.42
C PRO A 699 11.87 -0.17 -19.21
N LEU A 700 11.12 -0.30 -18.13
CA LEU A 700 11.40 0.43 -16.89
C LEU A 700 12.71 -0.03 -16.26
N ARG A 701 12.92 -1.34 -16.12
CA ARG A 701 14.16 -1.89 -15.56
C ARG A 701 15.39 -1.44 -16.31
N ARG A 702 15.35 -1.48 -17.64
CA ARG A 702 16.43 -0.99 -18.50
C ARG A 702 16.69 0.50 -18.25
N ARG A 703 15.64 1.33 -18.30
CA ARG A 703 15.77 2.77 -18.05
C ARG A 703 16.38 3.09 -16.69
N LEU A 704 15.97 2.36 -15.62
CA LEU A 704 16.52 2.55 -14.29
C LEU A 704 17.98 2.10 -14.19
N ALA A 705 18.31 0.94 -14.75
CA ALA A 705 19.65 0.39 -14.67
C ALA A 705 20.69 1.22 -15.47
N GLU A 706 20.26 1.87 -16.55
CA GLU A 706 21.12 2.63 -17.46
C GLU A 706 21.12 4.15 -17.19
N GLY A 707 20.02 4.70 -16.64
CA GLY A 707 19.82 6.16 -16.54
C GLY A 707 19.53 6.69 -15.15
N ALA A 708 19.69 5.88 -14.10
CA ALA A 708 19.52 6.31 -12.71
C ALA A 708 20.39 5.50 -11.77
N CYS A 709 20.80 6.07 -10.65
CA CYS A 709 21.44 5.29 -9.58
C CYS A 709 20.36 4.57 -8.76
N ILE A 710 20.46 3.25 -8.71
CA ILE A 710 19.57 2.41 -7.89
C ILE A 710 20.20 2.24 -6.52
N GLU A 711 19.61 2.85 -5.50
CA GLU A 711 20.14 2.80 -4.14
C GLU A 711 19.69 1.54 -3.39
N ARG A 712 18.41 1.17 -3.59
CA ARG A 712 17.82 0.06 -2.84
C ARG A 712 16.74 -0.65 -3.65
N LEU A 713 16.79 -1.99 -3.56
CA LEU A 713 15.76 -2.91 -4.05
C LEU A 713 15.47 -3.92 -2.93
N ALA A 714 14.60 -3.57 -2.01
CA ALA A 714 14.35 -4.40 -0.82
C ALA A 714 12.96 -5.04 -0.88
N PRO A 715 12.86 -6.37 -0.99
CA PRO A 715 11.60 -7.08 -0.80
C PRO A 715 11.10 -6.90 0.63
N SER A 716 9.83 -6.51 0.80
CA SER A 716 9.26 -6.33 2.14
C SER A 716 8.56 -7.60 2.62
N LEU A 717 9.31 -8.53 3.18
CA LEU A 717 8.79 -9.78 3.78
C LEU A 717 8.07 -9.54 5.13
N ALA A 718 8.42 -8.47 5.85
CA ALA A 718 7.83 -8.13 7.14
C ALA A 718 6.34 -7.74 7.06
N ALA A 719 5.84 -7.43 5.86
CA ALA A 719 4.44 -7.08 5.62
C ALA A 719 3.52 -8.29 5.39
N GLY A 720 3.98 -9.51 5.57
CA GLY A 720 3.25 -10.75 5.26
C GLY A 720 1.92 -10.98 6.00
N GLY A 721 1.56 -10.12 6.97
CA GLY A 721 0.23 -10.10 7.61
C GLY A 721 -0.53 -8.78 7.40
N ALA A 722 0.14 -7.71 6.98
CA ALA A 722 -0.45 -6.37 6.89
C ALA A 722 -1.06 -6.05 5.52
N PHE A 723 -0.64 -6.75 4.46
CA PHE A 723 -1.22 -6.59 3.12
C PHE A 723 -2.22 -7.70 2.83
N ALA A 724 -3.50 -7.35 2.79
CA ALA A 724 -4.59 -8.25 2.33
C ALA A 724 -4.48 -8.58 0.82
N ALA A 725 -3.46 -8.09 0.13
CA ALA A 725 -3.28 -8.24 -1.30
C ALA A 725 -2.50 -9.50 -1.67
N ALA A 726 -2.88 -10.12 -2.76
CA ALA A 726 -2.17 -11.24 -3.39
C ALA A 726 -0.84 -10.83 -4.09
N VAL A 727 -0.31 -9.64 -3.80
CA VAL A 727 0.88 -9.06 -4.43
C VAL A 727 1.88 -8.67 -3.36
N TYR A 728 3.12 -9.11 -3.51
CA TYR A 728 4.21 -8.77 -2.60
C TYR A 728 4.77 -7.37 -2.90
N PRO A 729 5.00 -6.54 -1.88
CA PRO A 729 5.63 -5.23 -2.01
C PRO A 729 7.16 -5.33 -2.12
N MET A 730 7.74 -4.36 -2.83
CA MET A 730 9.18 -4.12 -2.91
C MET A 730 9.45 -2.63 -2.71
N VAL A 731 10.42 -2.29 -1.90
CA VAL A 731 10.92 -0.92 -1.77
C VAL A 731 11.93 -0.68 -2.88
N LEU A 732 11.68 0.36 -3.67
CA LEU A 732 12.54 0.85 -4.73
C LEU A 732 13.00 2.25 -4.36
N VAL A 733 14.31 2.44 -4.18
CA VAL A 733 14.92 3.77 -4.03
C VAL A 733 15.87 4.01 -5.18
N THR A 734 15.64 5.08 -5.93
CA THR A 734 16.45 5.48 -7.09
C THR A 734 16.77 6.96 -7.02
N THR A 735 17.96 7.34 -7.44
CA THR A 735 18.40 8.74 -7.52
C THR A 735 18.50 9.18 -8.96
N ARG A 736 18.04 10.38 -9.26
CA ARG A 736 18.15 11.02 -10.57
C ARG A 736 19.58 11.49 -10.80
N ALA A 737 20.47 10.54 -11.07
CA ALA A 737 21.87 10.74 -11.41
C ALA A 737 22.31 9.66 -12.38
N GLU A 738 23.19 9.96 -13.30
CA GLU A 738 23.75 8.95 -14.21
C GLU A 738 24.66 7.99 -13.44
N PRO A 739 24.51 6.67 -13.65
CA PRO A 739 25.36 5.71 -12.97
C PRO A 739 26.79 5.72 -13.53
N THR A 740 27.79 5.70 -12.64
CA THR A 740 29.23 5.66 -12.97
C THR A 740 29.75 4.23 -13.19
N GLY A 741 28.90 3.22 -12.95
CA GLY A 741 29.26 1.80 -13.02
C GLY A 741 29.82 1.19 -11.74
N ARG A 742 30.01 2.00 -10.68
CA ARG A 742 30.51 1.54 -9.36
C ARG A 742 29.41 1.39 -8.31
N GLU A 743 28.20 1.73 -8.64
CA GLU A 743 27.07 1.76 -7.73
C GLU A 743 26.78 0.36 -7.15
N GLN A 744 26.50 0.34 -5.86
CA GLN A 744 26.08 -0.85 -5.12
C GLN A 744 24.64 -0.66 -4.66
N VAL A 745 23.80 -1.63 -4.95
CA VAL A 745 22.37 -1.65 -4.62
C VAL A 745 22.17 -2.45 -3.34
N ALA A 746 21.57 -1.84 -2.34
CA ALA A 746 21.19 -2.54 -1.12
C ALA A 746 19.92 -3.38 -1.35
N THR A 747 19.94 -4.65 -0.91
CA THR A 747 18.85 -5.60 -1.17
C THR A 747 17.97 -5.89 0.07
N ALA A 748 18.18 -5.13 1.15
CA ALA A 748 17.37 -5.19 2.36
C ALA A 748 17.09 -3.79 2.92
N LEU A 749 16.15 -3.67 3.85
CA LEU A 749 15.89 -2.45 4.63
C LEU A 749 16.90 -2.31 5.78
N GLY A 750 16.98 -1.12 6.37
CA GLY A 750 17.91 -0.79 7.45
C GLY A 750 19.16 -0.07 6.96
N ALA A 751 20.15 0.07 7.84
CA ALA A 751 21.40 0.75 7.54
C ALA A 751 22.15 0.07 6.40
N ARG A 752 22.69 0.87 5.47
CA ARG A 752 23.35 0.36 4.25
C ARG A 752 24.59 -0.49 4.60
N SER A 753 25.31 -0.10 5.65
CA SER A 753 26.50 -0.82 6.12
C SER A 753 26.24 -2.25 6.60
N THR A 754 25.02 -2.57 6.98
CA THR A 754 24.60 -3.90 7.47
C THR A 754 23.75 -4.70 6.48
N THR A 755 23.47 -4.14 5.29
CA THR A 755 22.64 -4.80 4.29
C THR A 755 23.46 -5.47 3.20
N PRO A 756 23.00 -6.59 2.59
CA PRO A 756 23.65 -7.18 1.43
C PRO A 756 23.63 -6.22 0.24
N LEU A 757 24.74 -6.14 -0.48
CA LEU A 757 24.94 -5.26 -1.63
C LEU A 757 25.17 -6.07 -2.90
N ILE A 758 24.57 -5.63 -4.01
CA ILE A 758 24.86 -6.14 -5.36
C ILE A 758 25.32 -5.00 -6.27
N PRO A 759 26.26 -5.20 -7.19
CA PRO A 759 26.64 -4.13 -8.12
C PRO A 759 25.48 -3.83 -9.09
N GLN A 760 25.16 -2.55 -9.30
CA GLN A 760 24.08 -2.14 -10.19
C GLN A 760 24.22 -2.69 -11.61
N ARG A 761 25.45 -2.80 -12.15
CA ARG A 761 25.73 -3.44 -13.43
C ARG A 761 25.22 -4.88 -13.55
N ALA A 762 24.94 -5.55 -12.42
CA ALA A 762 24.34 -6.88 -12.39
C ALA A 762 22.85 -6.86 -12.77
N LEU A 763 22.22 -5.71 -12.68
CA LEU A 763 20.82 -5.46 -13.03
C LEU A 763 20.63 -5.00 -14.49
N ALA A 764 21.73 -4.73 -15.22
CA ALA A 764 21.69 -4.35 -16.63
C ALA A 764 21.22 -5.50 -17.53
N GLY A 765 20.53 -5.17 -18.62
CA GLY A 765 20.02 -6.11 -19.63
C GLY A 765 18.52 -6.36 -19.48
N ASP A 766 18.00 -7.23 -20.39
CA ASP A 766 16.56 -7.44 -20.58
C ASP A 766 15.94 -8.44 -19.58
N GLY A 767 16.77 -9.09 -18.77
CA GLY A 767 16.32 -10.12 -17.82
C GLY A 767 15.62 -9.59 -16.57
N PRO A 768 15.02 -10.48 -15.77
CA PRO A 768 14.56 -10.14 -14.43
C PRO A 768 15.75 -9.77 -13.54
N TRP A 769 15.50 -8.88 -12.58
CA TRP A 769 16.49 -8.54 -11.55
C TRP A 769 16.62 -9.66 -10.53
N ILE A 770 17.81 -10.21 -10.38
CA ILE A 770 18.13 -11.22 -9.37
C ILE A 770 18.81 -10.52 -8.21
N LEU A 771 18.19 -10.50 -7.04
CA LEU A 771 18.64 -9.72 -5.87
C LEU A 771 19.61 -10.47 -4.95
N ALA A 772 19.85 -11.75 -5.17
CA ALA A 772 20.80 -12.55 -4.41
C ALA A 772 22.21 -12.48 -5.04
N ARG A 773 23.16 -11.84 -4.36
CA ARG A 773 24.51 -11.56 -4.88
C ARG A 773 25.21 -12.82 -5.45
N ASP A 774 25.26 -13.87 -4.64
CA ASP A 774 25.96 -15.10 -5.04
C ASP A 774 25.22 -15.86 -6.14
N ALA A 775 23.87 -15.86 -6.10
CA ALA A 775 23.05 -16.43 -7.17
C ALA A 775 23.18 -15.66 -8.49
N VAL A 776 23.42 -14.35 -8.46
CA VAL A 776 23.73 -13.54 -9.68
C VAL A 776 25.00 -14.05 -10.33
N ARG A 777 26.03 -14.34 -9.54
CA ARG A 777 27.30 -14.90 -10.06
C ARG A 777 27.06 -16.22 -10.77
N VAL A 778 26.34 -17.14 -10.11
CA VAL A 778 26.01 -18.46 -10.68
C VAL A 778 25.17 -18.33 -11.96
N ALA A 779 24.11 -17.52 -11.93
CA ALA A 779 23.24 -17.32 -13.08
C ALA A 779 24.00 -16.76 -14.31
N ARG A 780 24.94 -15.82 -14.09
CA ARG A 780 25.80 -15.30 -15.16
C ARG A 780 26.74 -16.34 -15.72
N HIS A 781 27.40 -17.09 -14.85
CA HIS A 781 28.31 -18.15 -15.24
C HIS A 781 27.60 -19.18 -16.11
N LEU A 782 26.44 -19.66 -15.70
CA LEU A 782 25.61 -20.58 -16.47
C LEU A 782 25.07 -19.93 -17.76
N GLY A 783 24.67 -18.69 -17.73
CA GLY A 783 24.16 -17.94 -18.89
C GLY A 783 25.19 -17.75 -20.01
N ALA A 784 26.48 -17.74 -19.67
CA ALA A 784 27.60 -17.67 -20.66
C ALA A 784 27.95 -19.00 -21.29
N ARG A 785 27.62 -20.13 -20.64
CA ARG A 785 28.09 -21.46 -21.02
C ARG A 785 26.99 -22.41 -21.51
N CYS A 786 25.75 -22.11 -21.15
CA CYS A 786 24.60 -22.99 -21.38
C CYS A 786 23.65 -22.39 -22.41
N VAL A 787 23.14 -23.21 -23.31
CA VAL A 787 22.00 -22.86 -24.16
C VAL A 787 20.73 -22.79 -23.31
N ARG A 788 19.80 -21.90 -23.62
CA ARG A 788 18.56 -21.80 -22.87
C ARG A 788 17.52 -22.79 -23.39
N VAL A 789 16.65 -23.28 -22.51
CA VAL A 789 15.52 -24.14 -22.89
C VAL A 789 14.71 -23.51 -24.02
N GLY A 790 14.49 -22.21 -24.00
CA GLY A 790 13.71 -21.47 -25.00
C GLY A 790 14.32 -21.36 -26.38
N GLU A 791 15.61 -21.67 -26.52
CA GLU A 791 16.32 -21.73 -27.80
C GLU A 791 16.11 -23.07 -28.53
N ARG A 792 15.87 -24.17 -27.78
CA ARG A 792 15.60 -25.50 -28.35
C ARG A 792 14.10 -25.82 -28.39
N TRP A 793 13.33 -25.42 -27.40
CA TRP A 793 11.92 -25.78 -27.31
C TRP A 793 11.07 -24.59 -26.95
N ARG A 794 9.78 -24.67 -27.31
CA ARG A 794 8.79 -23.63 -27.03
C ARG A 794 7.84 -24.09 -25.92
N PRO A 795 8.00 -23.65 -24.66
CA PRO A 795 7.01 -23.85 -23.61
C PRO A 795 5.65 -23.25 -24.00
N GLN A 796 4.59 -24.02 -23.80
CA GLN A 796 3.21 -23.67 -24.16
C GLN A 796 2.29 -23.89 -22.97
N LEU A 797 1.21 -23.10 -22.92
CA LEU A 797 0.15 -23.30 -21.95
C LEU A 797 -0.82 -24.37 -22.47
N GLY A 798 -1.37 -25.18 -21.58
CA GLY A 798 -2.37 -26.16 -21.91
C GLY A 798 -3.71 -25.58 -22.37
N VAL A 799 -4.64 -26.44 -22.62
CA VAL A 799 -5.97 -26.15 -23.21
C VAL A 799 -6.74 -25.16 -22.34
N LYS A 800 -7.31 -24.14 -22.98
CA LYS A 800 -8.19 -23.17 -22.35
C LYS A 800 -9.61 -23.36 -22.86
N THR A 801 -10.54 -23.57 -21.95
CA THR A 801 -11.98 -23.69 -22.23
C THR A 801 -12.66 -22.33 -22.33
N GLY A 802 -12.27 -21.39 -21.45
CA GLY A 802 -12.95 -20.10 -21.23
C GLY A 802 -14.33 -20.22 -20.58
N ALA A 803 -14.77 -21.47 -20.26
CA ALA A 803 -16.00 -21.79 -19.56
C ALA A 803 -15.85 -23.18 -18.90
N ASP A 804 -15.04 -23.26 -17.84
CA ASP A 804 -14.69 -24.52 -17.19
C ASP A 804 -15.91 -25.28 -16.66
N ASP A 805 -16.90 -24.57 -16.17
CA ASP A 805 -18.18 -25.11 -15.69
C ASP A 805 -19.02 -25.78 -16.77
N VAL A 806 -18.79 -25.45 -18.05
CA VAL A 806 -19.48 -26.06 -19.21
C VAL A 806 -18.71 -27.26 -19.77
N PHE A 807 -17.37 -27.15 -19.82
CA PHE A 807 -16.55 -28.15 -20.51
C PHE A 807 -15.96 -29.22 -19.60
N LEU A 808 -15.93 -29.04 -18.27
CA LEU A 808 -15.28 -29.96 -17.34
C LEU A 808 -16.30 -30.70 -16.48
N SER A 809 -16.15 -32.00 -16.40
CA SER A 809 -16.93 -32.89 -15.52
C SER A 809 -16.00 -33.63 -14.55
N ALA A 810 -16.50 -34.01 -13.37
CA ALA A 810 -15.81 -34.89 -12.44
C ALA A 810 -15.87 -36.36 -12.89
N GLN A 811 -16.89 -36.74 -13.65
CA GLN A 811 -17.08 -38.11 -14.13
C GLN A 811 -16.75 -38.23 -15.61
N PRO A 812 -16.20 -39.39 -16.05
CA PRO A 812 -16.03 -39.68 -17.45
C PRO A 812 -17.39 -39.74 -18.16
N GLY A 813 -17.41 -39.36 -19.42
CA GLY A 813 -18.63 -39.40 -20.25
C GLY A 813 -18.30 -39.62 -21.71
N PRO A 814 -19.32 -39.74 -22.58
CA PRO A 814 -19.13 -39.84 -24.00
C PRO A 814 -18.31 -38.65 -24.54
N ALA A 815 -17.32 -38.91 -25.36
CA ALA A 815 -16.47 -37.89 -25.98
C ALA A 815 -15.73 -36.97 -24.95
N THR A 816 -15.43 -37.47 -23.76
CA THR A 816 -14.55 -36.80 -22.81
C THR A 816 -13.15 -37.38 -22.84
N ARG A 817 -12.13 -36.53 -22.53
CA ARG A 817 -10.76 -36.96 -22.31
C ARG A 817 -10.34 -36.64 -20.88
N PRO A 818 -9.56 -37.52 -20.21
CA PRO A 818 -9.01 -37.22 -18.89
C PRO A 818 -8.16 -35.95 -18.96
N ALA A 819 -8.31 -35.05 -17.97
CA ALA A 819 -7.61 -33.78 -17.97
C ALA A 819 -7.02 -33.44 -16.61
N VAL A 820 -5.91 -32.71 -16.63
CA VAL A 820 -5.17 -32.31 -15.40
C VAL A 820 -5.10 -30.78 -15.29
N ARG A 821 -5.35 -30.30 -14.06
CA ARG A 821 -5.06 -28.95 -13.60
C ARG A 821 -3.70 -28.90 -12.92
N GLY A 822 -3.15 -27.70 -12.69
CA GLY A 822 -1.85 -27.57 -12.03
C GLY A 822 -1.75 -28.27 -10.68
N ARG A 823 -2.83 -28.34 -9.89
CA ARG A 823 -2.89 -29.07 -8.62
C ARG A 823 -2.84 -30.60 -8.75
N ASP A 824 -3.09 -31.11 -9.94
CA ASP A 824 -3.15 -32.53 -10.25
C ASP A 824 -1.82 -33.04 -10.81
N VAL A 825 -0.84 -32.14 -10.98
CA VAL A 825 0.50 -32.40 -11.50
C VAL A 825 1.53 -32.24 -10.39
N GLY A 826 2.29 -33.28 -10.13
CA GLY A 826 3.42 -33.31 -9.20
C GLY A 826 4.66 -33.88 -9.87
N PRO A 827 5.78 -34.03 -9.12
CA PRO A 827 6.97 -34.71 -9.64
C PRO A 827 6.58 -36.11 -10.06
N TRP A 828 6.92 -36.44 -11.31
CA TRP A 828 6.74 -37.77 -11.89
C TRP A 828 5.30 -38.28 -12.00
N ARG A 829 4.31 -37.47 -11.61
CA ARG A 829 2.93 -37.92 -11.57
C ARG A 829 1.96 -36.84 -12.09
N ALA A 830 1.05 -37.28 -12.98
CA ALA A 830 -0.14 -36.54 -13.37
C ALA A 830 -1.38 -37.39 -13.09
N THR A 831 -2.25 -36.96 -12.16
CA THR A 831 -3.46 -37.72 -11.78
C THR A 831 -4.69 -36.95 -12.23
N PRO A 832 -5.38 -37.39 -13.30
CA PRO A 832 -6.59 -36.72 -13.77
C PRO A 832 -7.70 -36.78 -12.72
N ARG A 833 -8.28 -35.62 -12.41
CA ARG A 833 -9.46 -35.48 -11.52
C ARG A 833 -10.66 -34.88 -12.20
N VAL A 834 -10.53 -34.54 -13.47
CA VAL A 834 -11.59 -33.97 -14.30
C VAL A 834 -11.51 -34.52 -15.70
N HIS A 835 -12.62 -34.50 -16.39
CA HIS A 835 -12.77 -34.93 -17.76
C HIS A 835 -13.21 -33.74 -18.61
N LEU A 836 -12.53 -33.52 -19.75
CA LEU A 836 -12.80 -32.43 -20.67
C LEU A 836 -13.67 -32.92 -21.82
N LEU A 837 -14.81 -32.29 -22.07
CA LEU A 837 -15.58 -32.47 -23.28
C LEU A 837 -14.72 -32.10 -24.50
N TRP A 838 -14.39 -33.10 -25.33
CA TRP A 838 -13.48 -32.95 -26.44
C TRP A 838 -14.19 -32.63 -27.73
N THR A 839 -14.08 -31.42 -28.23
CA THR A 839 -14.81 -30.87 -29.35
C THR A 839 -13.97 -30.69 -30.63
N HIS A 840 -12.80 -31.35 -30.67
CA HIS A 840 -11.84 -31.21 -31.77
C HIS A 840 -11.54 -32.54 -32.45
N ALA A 841 -11.28 -32.49 -33.75
CA ALA A 841 -10.86 -33.62 -34.56
C ALA A 841 -9.37 -33.95 -34.33
N PRO A 842 -8.87 -35.12 -34.79
CA PRO A 842 -7.44 -35.49 -34.67
C PRO A 842 -6.48 -34.52 -35.35
N ASP A 843 -6.94 -33.74 -36.31
CA ASP A 843 -6.17 -32.72 -37.04
C ASP A 843 -6.04 -31.39 -36.24
N GLY A 844 -6.63 -31.33 -35.06
CA GLY A 844 -6.60 -30.15 -34.21
C GLY A 844 -7.65 -29.08 -34.50
N ARG A 845 -8.48 -29.28 -35.50
CA ARG A 845 -9.57 -28.35 -35.84
C ARG A 845 -10.81 -28.63 -35.00
N PRO A 846 -11.61 -27.60 -34.68
CA PRO A 846 -12.93 -27.82 -34.09
C PRO A 846 -13.79 -28.68 -34.98
N LEU A 847 -14.54 -29.63 -34.42
CA LEU A 847 -15.51 -30.42 -35.17
C LEU A 847 -16.53 -29.50 -35.89
N ALA A 848 -16.73 -29.75 -37.19
CA ALA A 848 -17.72 -28.97 -37.96
C ALA A 848 -19.16 -29.25 -37.50
N ARG A 849 -19.44 -30.48 -37.06
CA ARG A 849 -20.67 -30.91 -36.40
C ARG A 849 -20.32 -31.70 -35.14
N LEU A 850 -21.05 -31.41 -34.07
CA LEU A 850 -20.91 -32.16 -32.84
C LEU A 850 -21.67 -33.48 -32.89
N PRO A 851 -21.15 -34.56 -32.30
CA PRO A 851 -21.91 -35.75 -31.98
C PRO A 851 -23.19 -35.40 -31.18
N PRO A 852 -24.31 -36.13 -31.31
CA PRO A 852 -25.59 -35.76 -30.70
C PRO A 852 -25.49 -35.51 -29.18
N ALA A 853 -24.75 -36.35 -28.46
CA ALA A 853 -24.55 -36.19 -27.00
C ALA A 853 -23.80 -34.89 -26.62
N LEU A 854 -22.77 -34.51 -27.38
CA LEU A 854 -22.06 -33.25 -27.18
C LEU A 854 -22.91 -32.05 -27.61
N ALA A 855 -23.65 -32.17 -28.69
CA ALA A 855 -24.55 -31.13 -29.17
C ALA A 855 -25.62 -30.81 -28.10
N ALA A 856 -26.27 -31.84 -27.55
CA ALA A 856 -27.23 -31.69 -26.47
C ALA A 856 -26.62 -31.04 -25.20
N ALA A 857 -25.42 -31.46 -24.78
CA ALA A 857 -24.76 -30.91 -23.63
C ALA A 857 -24.37 -29.44 -23.79
N LEU A 858 -23.99 -29.01 -25.00
CA LEU A 858 -23.48 -27.66 -25.23
C LEU A 858 -24.56 -26.67 -25.75
N ALA A 859 -25.72 -27.19 -26.26
CA ALA A 859 -26.79 -26.35 -26.81
C ALA A 859 -27.25 -25.22 -25.87
N PRO A 860 -27.49 -25.44 -24.55
CA PRO A 860 -27.93 -24.38 -23.65
C PRO A 860 -26.91 -23.27 -23.45
N HIS A 861 -25.65 -23.50 -23.82
CA HIS A 861 -24.52 -22.62 -23.52
C HIS A 861 -23.94 -21.90 -24.72
N LEU A 862 -24.42 -22.16 -25.96
CA LEU A 862 -23.81 -21.64 -27.20
C LEU A 862 -23.67 -20.12 -27.22
N ASP A 863 -24.68 -19.38 -26.79
CA ASP A 863 -24.64 -17.91 -26.74
C ASP A 863 -23.53 -17.41 -25.79
N ARG A 864 -23.44 -18.04 -24.64
CA ARG A 864 -22.38 -17.73 -23.66
C ARG A 864 -21.00 -18.07 -24.20
N LEU A 865 -20.87 -19.20 -24.87
CA LEU A 865 -19.61 -19.66 -25.48
C LEU A 865 -19.14 -18.73 -26.60
N GLY A 866 -20.03 -18.15 -27.36
CA GLY A 866 -19.75 -17.15 -28.40
C GLY A 866 -19.26 -15.80 -27.82
N ARG A 867 -19.51 -15.53 -26.54
CA ARG A 867 -19.06 -14.30 -25.85
C ARG A 867 -17.77 -14.45 -25.05
N ARG A 868 -17.08 -15.61 -25.11
CA ARG A 868 -15.82 -15.81 -24.39
C ARG A 868 -14.72 -14.86 -24.89
N SER A 869 -13.85 -14.40 -24.02
CA SER A 869 -12.81 -13.39 -24.32
C SER A 869 -11.85 -13.80 -25.44
N ASP A 870 -11.57 -15.10 -25.58
CA ASP A 870 -10.67 -15.62 -26.61
C ASP A 870 -11.39 -16.01 -27.92
N TYR A 871 -12.70 -16.02 -27.92
CA TYR A 871 -13.49 -16.31 -29.11
C TYR A 871 -13.40 -15.15 -30.12
N ARG A 872 -13.14 -15.47 -31.36
CA ARG A 872 -13.07 -14.48 -32.46
C ARG A 872 -13.99 -14.85 -33.61
N ALA A 873 -13.93 -16.09 -34.08
CA ALA A 873 -14.71 -16.63 -35.17
C ALA A 873 -14.68 -18.15 -35.13
N GLY A 874 -15.58 -18.82 -35.85
CA GLY A 874 -15.67 -20.27 -35.94
C GLY A 874 -16.78 -20.85 -35.05
N PRO A 875 -16.80 -22.17 -34.80
CA PRO A 875 -17.78 -22.81 -33.94
C PRO A 875 -17.68 -22.33 -32.47
N ALA A 876 -18.85 -22.03 -31.86
CA ALA A 876 -18.89 -21.56 -30.47
C ALA A 876 -18.30 -22.55 -29.45
N TRP A 877 -18.24 -23.84 -29.77
CA TRP A 877 -17.70 -24.91 -28.93
C TRP A 877 -16.19 -25.14 -29.06
N GLN A 878 -15.47 -24.32 -29.85
CA GLN A 878 -14.02 -24.49 -29.98
C GLN A 878 -13.29 -24.32 -28.64
N LEU A 879 -12.31 -25.16 -28.42
CA LEU A 879 -11.31 -25.02 -27.35
C LEU A 879 -10.12 -24.20 -27.86
N PHE A 880 -9.42 -23.57 -26.96
CA PHE A 880 -8.27 -22.74 -27.30
C PHE A 880 -6.95 -23.40 -26.85
N ARG A 881 -5.87 -23.16 -27.59
CA ARG A 881 -4.50 -23.65 -27.24
C ARG A 881 -4.40 -25.17 -27.17
N THR A 882 -4.99 -25.87 -28.11
CA THR A 882 -5.06 -27.33 -28.13
C THR A 882 -3.75 -28.02 -28.53
N ALA A 883 -2.78 -27.31 -29.11
CA ALA A 883 -1.55 -27.89 -29.67
C ALA A 883 -0.80 -28.85 -28.74
N LEU A 884 -0.68 -28.52 -27.46
CA LEU A 884 0.00 -29.38 -26.48
C LEU A 884 -0.74 -30.71 -26.24
N ALA A 885 -2.07 -30.71 -26.37
CA ALA A 885 -2.88 -31.93 -26.19
C ALA A 885 -2.74 -32.93 -27.35
N TYR A 886 -2.22 -32.51 -28.50
CA TYR A 886 -1.97 -33.34 -29.66
C TYR A 886 -0.53 -33.81 -29.76
N ALA A 887 0.38 -33.28 -28.92
CA ALA A 887 1.78 -33.68 -28.96
C ALA A 887 1.92 -35.11 -28.40
N PRO A 888 2.47 -36.05 -29.19
CA PRO A 888 2.64 -37.45 -28.77
C PRO A 888 3.62 -37.57 -27.60
N CYS A 889 4.65 -36.74 -27.62
CA CYS A 889 5.65 -36.67 -26.57
C CYS A 889 5.69 -35.28 -25.98
N ARG A 890 5.53 -35.16 -24.68
CA ARG A 890 5.53 -33.87 -23.98
C ARG A 890 5.93 -34.02 -22.51
N VAL A 891 6.66 -33.06 -22.00
CA VAL A 891 6.85 -32.85 -20.55
C VAL A 891 5.95 -31.74 -20.09
N VAL A 892 5.26 -31.89 -18.96
CA VAL A 892 4.35 -30.90 -18.40
C VAL A 892 4.67 -30.57 -16.94
N TRP A 893 4.33 -29.34 -16.49
CA TRP A 893 4.50 -28.86 -15.13
C TRP A 893 3.41 -27.85 -14.74
N PRO A 894 3.08 -27.66 -13.45
CA PRO A 894 2.07 -26.70 -13.00
C PRO A 894 2.60 -25.26 -13.08
N ASP A 895 1.71 -24.30 -13.44
CA ASP A 895 2.01 -22.86 -13.38
C ASP A 895 2.38 -22.42 -11.94
N LEU A 896 1.63 -22.93 -10.95
CA LEU A 896 1.80 -22.59 -9.53
C LEU A 896 2.25 -23.83 -8.74
N ALA A 897 3.47 -23.78 -8.20
CA ALA A 897 4.01 -24.82 -7.35
C ALA A 897 5.07 -24.24 -6.38
N ARG A 898 5.44 -25.01 -5.34
CA ARG A 898 6.56 -24.65 -4.45
C ARG A 898 7.91 -24.98 -5.06
N ARG A 899 7.96 -25.94 -5.95
CA ARG A 899 9.13 -26.34 -6.73
C ARG A 899 8.74 -26.60 -8.19
N LEU A 900 9.69 -26.52 -9.09
CA LEU A 900 9.47 -26.96 -10.45
C LEU A 900 9.28 -28.49 -10.42
N ALA A 901 8.10 -28.97 -10.82
CA ALA A 901 7.70 -30.36 -10.73
C ALA A 901 7.17 -30.80 -12.08
N ALA A 902 7.86 -31.74 -12.73
CA ALA A 902 7.58 -32.13 -14.10
C ALA A 902 7.25 -33.61 -14.22
N VAL A 903 6.46 -33.91 -15.25
CA VAL A 903 6.09 -35.28 -15.61
C VAL A 903 5.90 -35.39 -17.12
N VAL A 904 6.19 -36.58 -17.67
CA VAL A 904 5.74 -36.98 -19.01
C VAL A 904 4.42 -37.71 -18.83
N PRO A 905 3.27 -37.08 -19.11
CA PRO A 905 1.97 -37.69 -18.90
C PRO A 905 1.64 -38.66 -20.04
N ASP A 906 0.70 -39.57 -19.78
CA ASP A 906 0.09 -40.36 -20.83
C ASP A 906 -0.45 -39.46 -21.97
N PRO A 907 -0.31 -39.83 -23.25
CA PRO A 907 -0.82 -39.07 -24.38
C PRO A 907 -2.31 -38.72 -24.33
N GLU A 908 -3.12 -39.54 -23.68
CA GLU A 908 -4.56 -39.35 -23.49
C GLU A 908 -4.91 -38.18 -22.55
N ILE A 909 -4.02 -37.86 -21.59
CA ILE A 909 -4.26 -36.85 -20.54
C ILE A 909 -4.10 -35.44 -21.11
N VAL A 910 -5.14 -34.62 -21.05
CA VAL A 910 -5.12 -33.26 -21.56
C VAL A 910 -4.64 -32.27 -20.47
N PRO A 911 -3.53 -31.56 -20.69
CA PRO A 911 -3.14 -30.47 -19.80
C PRO A 911 -4.03 -29.24 -19.99
N LEU A 912 -4.59 -28.71 -18.88
CA LEU A 912 -5.44 -27.52 -18.89
C LEU A 912 -4.62 -26.24 -18.70
N ASN A 913 -5.28 -25.08 -18.78
CA ASN A 913 -4.69 -23.74 -18.75
C ASN A 913 -3.95 -23.33 -17.45
N THR A 914 -3.83 -24.23 -16.49
CA THR A 914 -3.00 -24.08 -15.28
C THR A 914 -1.75 -24.96 -15.32
N VAL A 915 -1.53 -25.64 -16.45
CA VAL A 915 -0.39 -26.51 -16.73
C VAL A 915 0.35 -25.99 -17.96
N TYR A 916 1.65 -25.88 -17.85
CA TYR A 916 2.54 -25.61 -19.00
C TYR A 916 3.18 -26.91 -19.46
N GLY A 917 3.67 -26.92 -20.70
CA GLY A 917 4.42 -28.05 -21.23
C GLY A 917 5.28 -27.69 -22.43
N ILE A 918 6.18 -28.61 -22.75
CA ILE A 918 6.99 -28.61 -23.95
C ILE A 918 6.65 -29.86 -24.75
N ALA A 919 6.24 -29.67 -26.00
CA ALA A 919 6.17 -30.76 -26.98
C ALA A 919 7.56 -31.05 -27.51
N THR A 920 7.94 -32.31 -27.52
CA THR A 920 9.23 -32.78 -28.07
C THR A 920 8.99 -33.69 -29.29
N ARG A 921 9.98 -33.81 -30.14
CA ARG A 921 9.92 -34.75 -31.28
C ARG A 921 10.26 -36.18 -30.81
N GLU A 922 11.31 -36.26 -29.98
CA GLU A 922 11.80 -37.52 -29.43
C GLU A 922 11.31 -37.74 -28.01
N PRO A 923 10.91 -38.96 -27.64
CA PRO A 923 10.55 -39.28 -26.25
C PRO A 923 11.66 -39.00 -25.23
N ASP A 924 12.91 -39.28 -25.62
CA ASP A 924 14.09 -39.05 -24.76
C ASP A 924 14.22 -37.60 -24.32
N ASP A 925 13.89 -36.64 -25.21
CA ASP A 925 13.90 -35.24 -24.86
C ASP A 925 12.90 -34.92 -23.73
N ALA A 926 11.69 -35.48 -23.78
CA ALA A 926 10.68 -35.26 -22.75
C ALA A 926 11.11 -35.82 -21.39
N TYR A 927 11.65 -37.03 -21.36
CA TYR A 927 12.09 -37.68 -20.13
C TYR A 927 13.36 -37.02 -19.56
N ALA A 928 14.34 -36.67 -20.38
CA ALA A 928 15.51 -35.92 -19.95
C ALA A 928 15.17 -34.55 -19.37
N LEU A 929 14.21 -33.82 -20.01
CA LEU A 929 13.71 -32.58 -19.45
C LEU A 929 12.95 -32.80 -18.13
N ALA A 930 12.20 -33.89 -17.96
CA ALA A 930 11.54 -34.21 -16.70
C ALA A 930 12.57 -34.48 -15.58
N ALA A 931 13.66 -35.20 -15.87
CA ALA A 931 14.76 -35.43 -14.93
C ALA A 931 15.40 -34.09 -14.50
N LEU A 932 15.74 -33.24 -15.46
CA LEU A 932 16.32 -31.91 -15.18
C LEU A 932 15.38 -31.03 -14.38
N PHE A 933 14.11 -30.91 -14.76
CA PHE A 933 13.15 -30.00 -14.12
C PHE A 933 12.79 -30.43 -12.68
N ASN A 934 12.86 -31.69 -12.35
CA ASN A 934 12.63 -32.19 -11.01
C ASN A 934 13.85 -32.03 -10.09
N SER A 935 15.03 -31.65 -10.61
CA SER A 935 16.22 -31.43 -9.80
C SER A 935 16.05 -30.19 -8.87
N ARG A 936 16.72 -30.25 -7.72
CA ARG A 936 16.77 -29.10 -6.80
C ARG A 936 17.46 -27.88 -7.44
N TRP A 937 18.42 -28.11 -8.36
CA TRP A 937 19.20 -27.05 -8.98
C TRP A 937 18.38 -26.26 -10.00
N LEU A 938 17.62 -26.93 -10.87
CA LEU A 938 16.73 -26.25 -11.78
C LEU A 938 15.55 -25.61 -11.04
N THR A 939 15.09 -26.22 -9.97
CA THR A 939 14.12 -25.54 -9.07
C THR A 939 14.71 -24.25 -8.49
N ALA A 940 15.95 -24.27 -7.97
CA ALA A 940 16.62 -23.08 -7.46
C ALA A 940 16.78 -21.99 -8.53
N LEU A 941 17.30 -22.36 -9.71
CA LEU A 941 17.44 -21.44 -10.84
C LEU A 941 16.09 -20.90 -11.32
N ALA A 942 15.07 -21.75 -11.41
CA ALA A 942 13.72 -21.32 -11.79
C ALA A 942 13.12 -20.34 -10.78
N ARG A 943 13.34 -20.58 -9.47
CA ARG A 943 12.87 -19.68 -8.41
C ARG A 943 13.48 -18.28 -8.48
N LEU A 944 14.71 -18.13 -8.95
CA LEU A 944 15.34 -16.82 -9.18
C LEU A 944 14.58 -15.96 -10.21
N HIS A 945 13.88 -16.61 -11.13
CA HIS A 945 13.13 -15.95 -12.21
C HIS A 945 11.61 -15.96 -12.02
N ALA A 946 11.11 -16.75 -11.06
CA ALA A 946 9.69 -17.01 -10.88
C ALA A 946 9.03 -15.98 -9.96
N ASP A 947 7.87 -15.47 -10.39
CA ASP A 947 7.07 -14.57 -9.60
C ASP A 947 6.54 -15.28 -8.34
N PRO A 948 6.61 -14.65 -7.16
CA PRO A 948 6.09 -15.22 -5.92
C PRO A 948 4.56 -15.25 -5.93
N ALA A 949 4.00 -16.23 -5.21
CA ALA A 949 2.59 -16.35 -4.96
C ALA A 949 2.35 -16.77 -3.50
N ARG A 950 1.14 -16.54 -2.99
CA ARG A 950 0.77 -16.76 -1.58
C ARG A 950 1.12 -18.18 -1.11
N GLY A 951 1.61 -18.33 0.12
CA GLY A 951 1.90 -19.63 0.74
C GLY A 951 3.20 -20.28 0.29
N GLY A 952 4.17 -19.50 -0.20
CA GLY A 952 5.48 -20.01 -0.68
C GLY A 952 5.42 -20.62 -2.08
N PHE A 953 4.29 -20.47 -2.79
CA PHE A 953 4.19 -20.88 -4.19
C PHE A 953 4.92 -19.92 -5.12
N ARG A 954 5.29 -20.41 -6.30
CA ARG A 954 5.95 -19.68 -7.39
C ARG A 954 5.25 -19.95 -8.72
N ARG A 955 5.33 -18.96 -9.64
CA ARG A 955 4.83 -19.13 -11.01
C ARG A 955 5.92 -19.60 -11.97
N PHE A 956 5.86 -20.86 -12.34
CA PHE A 956 6.76 -21.46 -13.33
C PHE A 956 6.15 -21.37 -14.74
N ASN A 957 5.86 -20.17 -15.20
CA ASN A 957 5.28 -19.94 -16.53
C ASN A 957 6.31 -20.10 -17.65
N ALA A 958 5.84 -20.01 -18.91
CA ALA A 958 6.69 -20.18 -20.09
C ALA A 958 7.93 -19.27 -20.10
N ARG A 959 7.85 -18.03 -19.57
CA ARG A 959 8.97 -17.09 -19.49
C ARG A 959 10.08 -17.64 -18.60
N VAL A 960 9.70 -18.13 -17.42
CA VAL A 960 10.64 -18.68 -16.44
C VAL A 960 11.37 -19.88 -17.02
N VAL A 961 10.62 -20.84 -17.57
CA VAL A 961 11.22 -22.08 -18.08
C VAL A 961 12.06 -21.84 -19.35
N ARG A 962 11.67 -20.89 -20.21
CA ARG A 962 12.50 -20.49 -21.36
C ARG A 962 13.87 -19.96 -20.97
N ALA A 963 13.97 -19.29 -19.84
CA ALA A 963 15.21 -18.68 -19.37
C ALA A 963 16.16 -19.69 -18.69
N LEU A 964 15.69 -20.89 -18.37
CA LEU A 964 16.52 -21.91 -17.70
C LEU A 964 17.66 -22.35 -18.60
N PRO A 965 18.88 -22.46 -18.04
CA PRO A 965 20.02 -23.00 -18.76
C PRO A 965 19.87 -24.52 -18.94
N LEU A 966 20.28 -25.01 -20.07
CA LEU A 966 20.44 -26.46 -20.35
C LEU A 966 21.91 -26.81 -20.19
N PRO A 967 22.25 -27.90 -19.46
CA PRO A 967 23.63 -28.31 -19.32
C PRO A 967 24.19 -28.74 -20.68
N PRO A 968 25.48 -28.50 -20.94
CA PRO A 968 26.13 -29.07 -22.11
C PRO A 968 26.27 -30.59 -21.93
N ALA A 969 25.42 -31.36 -22.59
CA ALA A 969 25.38 -32.83 -22.48
C ALA A 969 25.61 -33.47 -23.84
N SER A 970 26.47 -34.50 -23.88
CA SER A 970 26.62 -35.37 -25.06
C SER A 970 25.35 -36.21 -25.29
N PRO A 971 25.11 -36.74 -26.45
CA PRO A 971 23.97 -37.62 -26.70
C PRO A 971 23.89 -38.83 -25.77
N SER A 972 25.04 -39.36 -25.30
CA SER A 972 25.08 -40.44 -24.32
C SER A 972 24.59 -39.99 -22.95
N VAL A 973 25.02 -38.82 -22.45
CA VAL A 973 24.57 -38.22 -21.19
C VAL A 973 23.11 -37.89 -21.27
N TRP A 974 22.63 -37.38 -22.43
CA TRP A 974 21.23 -37.08 -22.62
C TRP A 974 20.34 -38.33 -22.54
N ARG A 975 20.81 -39.47 -23.05
CA ARG A 975 20.12 -40.76 -22.90
C ARG A 975 20.09 -41.24 -21.44
N VAL A 976 21.16 -41.04 -20.67
CA VAL A 976 21.18 -41.37 -19.23
C VAL A 976 20.15 -40.56 -18.47
N LEU A 977 20.06 -39.24 -18.75
CA LEU A 977 19.01 -38.36 -18.16
C LEU A 977 17.60 -38.84 -18.56
N ALA A 978 17.42 -39.27 -19.80
CA ALA A 978 16.13 -39.79 -20.25
C ALA A 978 15.75 -41.09 -19.54
N GLU A 979 16.74 -41.99 -19.31
CA GLU A 979 16.54 -43.22 -18.55
C GLU A 979 16.15 -42.94 -17.08
N GLN A 980 16.85 -41.99 -16.41
CA GLN A 980 16.47 -41.53 -15.07
C GLN A 980 15.03 -40.97 -15.07
N GLY A 981 14.72 -40.17 -16.08
CA GLY A 981 13.36 -39.62 -16.21
C GLY A 981 12.26 -40.67 -16.37
N ARG A 982 12.53 -41.79 -17.09
CA ARG A 982 11.61 -42.93 -17.20
C ARG A 982 11.42 -43.68 -15.88
N ARG A 983 12.49 -43.77 -15.08
CA ARG A 983 12.44 -44.38 -13.73
C ARG A 983 11.79 -43.47 -12.68
N GLY A 984 11.51 -42.22 -13.03
CA GLY A 984 11.02 -41.23 -12.05
C GLY A 984 12.09 -40.76 -11.07
N GLU A 985 13.33 -40.64 -11.56
CA GLU A 985 14.49 -40.27 -10.75
C GLU A 985 15.16 -39.01 -11.29
N SER A 986 15.81 -38.27 -10.39
CA SER A 986 16.63 -37.10 -10.69
C SER A 986 17.85 -37.15 -9.78
N ASP A 987 19.03 -37.36 -10.35
CA ASP A 987 20.29 -37.35 -9.61
C ASP A 987 20.81 -35.90 -9.53
N ASP A 988 20.59 -35.29 -8.38
CA ASP A 988 21.00 -33.92 -8.14
C ASP A 988 22.52 -33.69 -8.21
N ASP A 989 23.32 -34.68 -7.79
CA ASP A 989 24.77 -34.53 -7.81
C ASP A 989 25.32 -34.67 -9.24
N ALA A 990 24.86 -35.65 -10.00
CA ALA A 990 25.20 -35.78 -11.42
C ALA A 990 24.77 -34.53 -12.21
N ILE A 991 23.58 -33.96 -11.92
CA ILE A 991 23.11 -32.72 -12.57
C ILE A 991 23.96 -31.52 -12.16
N ALA A 992 24.39 -31.42 -10.91
CA ALA A 992 25.29 -30.35 -10.46
C ALA A 992 26.63 -30.42 -11.19
N ASP A 993 27.15 -31.62 -11.40
CA ASP A 993 28.41 -31.85 -12.12
C ASP A 993 28.29 -31.50 -13.62
N LEU A 994 27.16 -31.83 -14.27
CA LEU A 994 26.87 -31.38 -15.64
C LEU A 994 26.86 -29.85 -15.78
N TYR A 995 26.39 -29.13 -14.76
CA TYR A 995 26.45 -27.68 -14.71
C TYR A 995 27.80 -27.16 -14.22
N GLN A 996 28.69 -28.02 -13.77
CA GLN A 996 29.98 -27.71 -13.16
C GLN A 996 29.80 -26.73 -11.96
N LEU A 997 28.82 -27.02 -11.12
CA LEU A 997 28.57 -26.24 -9.91
C LEU A 997 29.59 -26.66 -8.83
N ASP A 998 30.43 -25.72 -8.42
CA ASP A 998 31.31 -25.93 -7.29
C ASP A 998 30.56 -25.89 -5.94
N ALA A 999 31.27 -26.18 -4.84
CA ALA A 999 30.65 -26.17 -3.51
C ALA A 999 30.11 -24.77 -3.11
N ALA A 1000 30.70 -23.70 -3.62
CA ALA A 1000 30.23 -22.34 -3.37
C ALA A 1000 28.96 -22.02 -4.19
N ASP A 1001 28.90 -22.46 -5.44
CA ASP A 1001 27.75 -22.35 -6.31
C ASP A 1001 26.54 -23.13 -5.75
N ARG A 1002 26.77 -24.36 -5.31
CA ARG A 1002 25.74 -25.21 -4.67
C ARG A 1002 25.20 -24.55 -3.40
N ARG A 1003 26.09 -23.99 -2.55
CA ARG A 1003 25.66 -23.21 -1.38
C ARG A 1003 24.89 -21.93 -1.76
N ALA A 1004 25.36 -21.20 -2.75
CA ALA A 1004 24.71 -19.96 -3.20
C ALA A 1004 23.29 -20.22 -3.74
N LEU A 1005 23.10 -21.29 -4.50
CA LEU A 1005 21.77 -21.67 -5.01
C LEU A 1005 20.85 -22.22 -3.89
N ALA A 1006 21.40 -23.01 -2.97
CA ALA A 1006 20.64 -23.56 -1.84
C ALA A 1006 20.24 -22.47 -0.81
N ALA A 1007 21.13 -21.50 -0.59
CA ALA A 1007 20.92 -20.37 0.32
C ALA A 1007 20.27 -19.16 -0.38
N ALA A 1008 20.02 -19.22 -1.70
CA ALA A 1008 19.34 -18.13 -2.37
C ALA A 1008 18.03 -17.84 -1.60
N PRO A 1009 17.93 -16.67 -0.94
CA PRO A 1009 16.72 -16.36 -0.22
C PRO A 1009 15.58 -16.48 -1.19
N ASP A 1010 14.46 -16.94 -0.71
CA ASP A 1010 13.24 -16.83 -1.48
C ASP A 1010 13.19 -15.38 -2.01
N PRO A 1011 13.47 -15.12 -3.32
CA PRO A 1011 13.56 -13.76 -3.81
C PRO A 1011 12.17 -13.13 -3.76
N LEU A 1012 11.63 -12.86 -2.57
CA LEU A 1012 10.33 -12.24 -2.25
C LEU A 1012 9.43 -13.12 -1.41
#